data_e07ffa17f466c997e56c1689d6cd9a6f
#
_entry.id   e07ffa17f466c997e56c1689d6cd9a6f
#
_cell.length_a   1.000
_cell.length_b   1.000
_cell.length_c   1.000
_cell.angle_alpha   90.00
_cell.angle_beta   90.00
_cell.angle_gamma   90.00
#
_symmetry.space_group_name_H-M   'P 1'
#
loop_
_entity.id
_entity.type
_entity.pdbx_description
1 polymer ?
#
loop_
_entity_poly.entity_id
_entity_poly.type
_entity_poly.pdbx_seq_one_letter_code
_entity_poly.pdbx_strand_id
1 'polypeptide(L)'
;MDAIAFSRSITNNLEFAQSKEWIVTNGIGGYASGTIANLLTRRYHGLLIAALQPPLGRTLLVSKLDETVTYANQTIPLFTNRWLGEIIKPHGYQNIEFFHLEGSIPVWTFTISDALLEKRIWMQYGSNTTYVQYHLKRASNPLKLSVKALVNYHDHHAATVGEGWNVQILNVENGIQINPFYGAVSYRILCTDAAVQIKNEWYRNFELLLEKYRGLGSIDDHLFAGEFDVSIEPGQSVTFILSSEDNPNLDGSSAYQERKIYEQKLIDLAPTIPAQLSLAADQFIVDRSSSANPHGKSIIAGYHWFGDWGRDTMISLSGLTLATGRPEIARSILSTFSEFIDQGMLPNRFPDAGDEPEYNTVDATLWYFEAIQAYYSKTRDLSLIQTLYPKLENIITCHLNGTRYGIHVDPQDGLLFAGEGGVQLTWMDAKVGDWVVTPRMGKPVEINALWYNALMLMANFAKILEKDNKKYMTLANRVKTNFTKFWNKEGGYLFDVIDTPNGVDTSIRPNQLIAASLSYSPLRKEQQKAIVEIAVRYLLTSHGLRSLAPTEQGYIGHYGGDVVHRDGAYHQGTVWGWLIGPFISAHLRVYQNPPLAKSFLLPLINQLSDFGLGSIGEIFDGDAPYTPRGCIAQAWSIAEINRVWDEIAQAEQKN
;
A
#
# COMPACT_ATOMS: atom_id res chain seq x y z
N MET A 1 -9.65 -19.70 -0.94
CA MET A 1 -10.06 -18.67 0.03
C MET A 1 -11.56 -18.51 -0.08
N ASP A 2 -12.24 -18.35 1.05
CA ASP A 2 -13.66 -18.03 1.04
C ASP A 2 -13.89 -16.64 0.45
N ALA A 3 -15.07 -16.41 -0.13
CA ALA A 3 -15.43 -15.11 -0.68
C ALA A 3 -15.46 -14.06 0.44
N ILE A 4 -14.91 -12.87 0.18
CA ILE A 4 -15.02 -11.74 1.12
C ILE A 4 -16.46 -11.23 1.07
N ALA A 5 -17.24 -11.58 2.09
CA ALA A 5 -18.68 -11.37 2.10
C ALA A 5 -19.21 -11.16 3.53
N PHE A 6 -20.17 -10.24 3.70
CA PHE A 6 -20.76 -9.86 4.98
C PHE A 6 -22.28 -9.78 4.87
N SER A 7 -22.95 -10.50 5.76
CA SER A 7 -24.42 -10.47 5.90
C SER A 7 -24.86 -9.37 6.85
N ARG A 8 -26.18 -9.25 7.01
CA ARG A 8 -26.83 -8.24 7.87
C ARG A 8 -26.27 -8.15 9.29
N SER A 9 -25.75 -9.24 9.84
CA SER A 9 -25.16 -9.23 11.20
C SER A 9 -23.96 -8.29 11.30
N ILE A 10 -23.22 -8.08 10.19
CA ILE A 10 -22.10 -7.15 10.09
C ILE A 10 -22.56 -5.81 9.50
N THR A 11 -23.27 -5.83 8.36
CA THR A 11 -23.64 -4.59 7.64
C THR A 11 -24.58 -3.70 8.44
N ASN A 12 -25.43 -4.26 9.31
CA ASN A 12 -26.35 -3.51 10.19
C ASN A 12 -25.75 -3.12 11.55
N ASN A 13 -24.54 -3.54 11.84
CA ASN A 13 -23.78 -3.05 13.00
C ASN A 13 -22.84 -1.94 12.54
N LEU A 14 -23.14 -0.70 12.91
CA LEU A 14 -22.38 0.45 12.43
C LEU A 14 -20.90 0.38 12.82
N GLU A 15 -20.57 -0.09 14.01
CA GLU A 15 -19.20 -0.20 14.49
C GLU A 15 -18.37 -1.12 13.57
N PHE A 16 -18.90 -2.30 13.25
CA PHE A 16 -18.22 -3.21 12.33
C PHE A 16 -18.28 -2.72 10.87
N ALA A 17 -19.41 -2.21 10.40
CA ALA A 17 -19.57 -1.78 9.02
C ALA A 17 -18.70 -0.57 8.66
N GLN A 18 -18.47 0.36 9.61
CA GLN A 18 -17.59 1.52 9.39
C GLN A 18 -16.10 1.19 9.53
N SER A 19 -15.74 0.07 10.16
CA SER A 19 -14.35 -0.38 10.29
C SER A 19 -13.85 -1.20 9.10
N LYS A 20 -14.75 -1.63 8.19
CA LYS A 20 -14.41 -2.38 6.98
C LYS A 20 -14.31 -1.41 5.80
N GLU A 21 -13.09 -1.20 5.33
CA GLU A 21 -12.79 -0.25 4.26
C GLU A 21 -12.48 -0.98 2.95
N TRP A 22 -13.06 -0.54 1.87
CA TRP A 22 -12.79 -1.04 0.52
C TRP A 22 -12.00 -0.01 -0.29
N ILE A 23 -11.25 -0.49 -1.27
CA ILE A 23 -10.51 0.35 -2.21
C ILE A 23 -10.51 -0.28 -3.61
N VAL A 24 -10.66 0.56 -4.63
CA VAL A 24 -10.44 0.23 -6.03
C VAL A 24 -9.48 1.26 -6.65
N THR A 25 -8.58 0.81 -7.51
CA THR A 25 -7.52 1.65 -8.08
C THR A 25 -7.56 1.63 -9.61
N ASN A 26 -6.93 2.64 -10.23
CA ASN A 26 -6.96 2.83 -11.69
C ASN A 26 -5.60 2.60 -12.39
N GLY A 27 -4.54 2.20 -11.69
CA GLY A 27 -3.22 1.95 -12.28
C GLY A 27 -2.40 3.20 -12.64
N ILE A 28 -2.91 4.40 -12.33
CA ILE A 28 -2.20 5.69 -12.53
C ILE A 28 -2.10 6.52 -11.25
N GLY A 29 -2.37 5.91 -10.09
CA GLY A 29 -2.30 6.55 -8.77
C GLY A 29 -3.64 7.03 -8.21
N GLY A 30 -4.68 7.17 -9.03
CA GLY A 30 -6.04 7.49 -8.58
C GLY A 30 -6.73 6.27 -7.95
N TYR A 31 -7.72 6.54 -7.09
CA TYR A 31 -8.49 5.49 -6.41
C TYR A 31 -9.89 5.96 -6.02
N ALA A 32 -10.75 5.00 -5.69
CA ALA A 32 -11.98 5.22 -4.94
C ALA A 32 -11.96 4.33 -3.70
N SER A 33 -12.43 4.87 -2.56
CA SER A 33 -12.41 4.17 -1.28
C SER A 33 -13.52 4.67 -0.36
N GLY A 34 -13.96 3.79 0.53
CA GLY A 34 -14.97 4.10 1.54
C GLY A 34 -15.20 2.92 2.47
N THR A 35 -16.24 3.01 3.31
CA THR A 35 -16.65 1.93 4.20
C THR A 35 -17.83 1.15 3.65
N ILE A 36 -18.05 -0.08 4.10
CA ILE A 36 -19.27 -0.82 3.72
C ILE A 36 -20.54 -0.17 4.24
N ALA A 37 -20.47 0.66 5.28
CA ALA A 37 -21.60 1.45 5.80
C ALA A 37 -21.99 2.63 4.89
N ASN A 38 -21.28 2.89 3.78
CA ASN A 38 -21.40 4.10 2.96
C ASN A 38 -21.20 5.39 3.78
N LEU A 39 -20.33 5.35 4.81
CA LEU A 39 -20.01 6.45 5.71
C LEU A 39 -18.54 6.88 5.50
N LEU A 40 -18.29 8.18 5.39
CA LEU A 40 -16.93 8.72 5.35
C LEU A 40 -16.34 8.70 6.77
N THR A 41 -15.19 8.09 6.96
CA THR A 41 -14.47 8.04 8.24
C THR A 41 -13.07 8.66 8.15
N ARG A 42 -12.58 8.87 6.92
CA ARG A 42 -11.28 9.48 6.60
C ARG A 42 -11.43 10.57 5.54
N ARG A 43 -10.54 11.55 5.54
CA ARG A 43 -10.39 12.53 4.46
C ARG A 43 -10.03 11.90 3.11
N TYR A 44 -9.51 10.68 3.17
CA TYR A 44 -9.10 9.87 2.02
C TYR A 44 -10.23 9.05 1.40
N HIS A 45 -11.44 9.08 1.98
CA HIS A 45 -12.60 8.44 1.39
C HIS A 45 -13.21 9.31 0.30
N GLY A 46 -13.51 8.71 -0.83
CA GLY A 46 -14.16 9.37 -1.96
C GLY A 46 -14.42 8.38 -3.09
N LEU A 47 -15.33 8.77 -3.99
CA LEU A 47 -15.65 7.98 -5.17
C LEU A 47 -14.75 8.31 -6.37
N LEU A 48 -14.08 9.48 -6.35
CA LEU A 48 -13.04 9.83 -7.31
C LEU A 48 -11.97 10.67 -6.63
N ILE A 49 -10.88 10.02 -6.26
CA ILE A 49 -9.62 10.66 -5.93
C ILE A 49 -8.73 10.49 -7.17
N ALA A 50 -8.64 11.56 -7.96
CA ALA A 50 -7.94 11.55 -9.24
C ALA A 50 -6.45 11.83 -9.06
N ALA A 51 -5.57 11.10 -9.73
CA ALA A 51 -4.18 11.47 -9.89
C ALA A 51 -4.06 12.45 -11.05
N LEU A 52 -4.02 13.76 -10.75
CA LEU A 52 -4.00 14.81 -11.77
C LEU A 52 -2.64 14.97 -12.44
N GLN A 53 -1.59 14.42 -11.84
CA GLN A 53 -0.20 14.32 -12.37
C GLN A 53 0.33 12.91 -12.11
N PRO A 54 -0.15 11.89 -12.83
CA PRO A 54 0.15 10.49 -12.52
C PRO A 54 1.63 10.17 -12.25
N PRO A 55 1.95 9.44 -11.14
CA PRO A 55 1.06 8.90 -10.12
C PRO A 55 0.75 9.87 -8.97
N LEU A 56 1.12 11.13 -9.12
CA LEU A 56 1.08 12.20 -8.13
C LEU A 56 -0.16 13.11 -8.30
N GLY A 57 -0.27 14.12 -7.41
CA GLY A 57 -1.33 15.11 -7.46
C GLY A 57 -2.71 14.52 -7.16
N ARG A 58 -2.79 13.58 -6.20
CA ARG A 58 -4.05 12.95 -5.81
C ARG A 58 -5.00 13.96 -5.18
N THR A 59 -6.10 14.21 -5.88
CA THR A 59 -7.08 15.25 -5.56
C THR A 59 -8.46 14.62 -5.40
N LEU A 60 -9.15 14.90 -4.29
CA LEU A 60 -10.54 14.50 -4.10
C LEU A 60 -11.44 15.36 -4.99
N LEU A 61 -12.15 14.74 -5.91
CA LEU A 61 -13.10 15.38 -6.83
C LEU A 61 -14.54 15.03 -6.50
N VAL A 62 -14.87 13.75 -6.34
CA VAL A 62 -16.22 13.31 -5.95
C VAL A 62 -16.13 12.56 -4.64
N SER A 63 -16.70 13.14 -3.60
CA SER A 63 -16.66 12.58 -2.25
C SER A 63 -17.65 11.42 -2.11
N LYS A 64 -18.89 11.63 -2.56
CA LYS A 64 -19.96 10.69 -2.26
C LYS A 64 -21.15 10.86 -3.21
N LEU A 65 -21.89 9.79 -3.40
CA LEU A 65 -23.27 9.81 -3.90
C LEU A 65 -24.20 9.43 -2.74
N ASP A 66 -25.19 10.30 -2.42
CA ASP A 66 -26.19 10.05 -1.39
C ASP A 66 -27.49 9.60 -2.07
N GLU A 67 -27.77 8.30 -2.04
CA GLU A 67 -28.85 7.64 -2.75
C GLU A 67 -30.12 7.56 -1.92
N THR A 68 -31.25 7.89 -2.53
CA THR A 68 -32.58 7.69 -1.95
C THR A 68 -33.46 6.94 -2.95
N VAL A 69 -34.09 5.89 -2.51
CA VAL A 69 -35.03 5.13 -3.35
C VAL A 69 -36.46 5.41 -2.94
N THR A 70 -37.34 5.52 -3.94
CA THR A 70 -38.81 5.56 -3.74
C THR A 70 -39.39 4.32 -4.42
N TYR A 71 -40.01 3.45 -3.62
CA TYR A 71 -40.59 2.20 -4.06
C TYR A 71 -41.78 1.80 -3.16
N ALA A 72 -42.87 1.29 -3.71
CA ALA A 72 -44.03 0.83 -2.95
C ALA A 72 -44.54 1.89 -1.95
N ASN A 73 -44.61 3.17 -2.35
CA ASN A 73 -45.00 4.34 -1.54
C ASN A 73 -44.07 4.60 -0.31
N GLN A 74 -42.88 4.06 -0.30
CA GLN A 74 -41.87 4.32 0.73
C GLN A 74 -40.70 5.07 0.11
N THR A 75 -40.13 6.02 0.87
CA THR A 75 -38.88 6.72 0.52
C THR A 75 -37.80 6.36 1.53
N ILE A 76 -36.73 5.72 1.07
CA ILE A 76 -35.73 5.07 1.90
C ILE A 76 -34.33 5.57 1.50
N PRO A 77 -33.56 6.20 2.42
CA PRO A 77 -32.18 6.55 2.16
C PRO A 77 -31.30 5.28 2.23
N LEU A 78 -30.39 5.15 1.26
CA LEU A 78 -29.40 4.07 1.22
C LEU A 78 -28.01 4.52 1.70
N PHE A 79 -27.85 5.80 2.01
CA PHE A 79 -26.61 6.42 2.46
C PHE A 79 -26.61 6.68 3.97
N THR A 80 -25.40 6.83 4.52
CA THR A 80 -25.17 7.15 5.94
C THR A 80 -24.23 8.33 6.03
N ASN A 81 -24.54 9.34 6.85
CA ASN A 81 -23.67 10.47 7.12
C ASN A 81 -23.43 10.63 8.63
N ARG A 82 -22.23 11.04 9.00
CA ARG A 82 -21.87 11.46 10.36
C ARG A 82 -21.63 12.97 10.35
N TRP A 83 -22.31 13.66 11.25
CA TRP A 83 -22.23 15.10 11.41
C TRP A 83 -21.51 15.44 12.71
N LEU A 84 -20.99 16.64 12.83
CA LEU A 84 -20.36 17.17 14.04
C LEU A 84 -21.16 16.83 15.30
N GLY A 85 -20.47 16.33 16.33
CA GLY A 85 -21.07 15.83 17.55
C GLY A 85 -21.51 14.36 17.48
N GLU A 86 -20.93 13.60 16.56
CA GLU A 86 -21.17 12.15 16.38
C GLU A 86 -22.60 11.80 15.98
N ILE A 87 -23.35 12.76 15.44
CA ILE A 87 -24.72 12.56 14.99
C ILE A 87 -24.74 11.76 13.70
N ILE A 88 -25.35 10.58 13.72
CA ILE A 88 -25.55 9.73 12.54
C ILE A 88 -26.95 9.99 11.97
N LYS A 89 -27.03 10.47 10.72
CA LYS A 89 -28.31 10.68 10.04
C LYS A 89 -28.08 10.90 8.54
N PRO A 90 -28.82 10.18 7.65
CA PRO A 90 -29.68 9.04 7.94
C PRO A 90 -28.91 7.77 8.30
N HIS A 91 -29.63 6.68 8.59
CA HIS A 91 -29.08 5.37 8.95
C HIS A 91 -29.18 4.38 7.77
N GLY A 92 -28.76 4.78 6.58
CA GLY A 92 -28.87 3.97 5.36
C GLY A 92 -28.17 2.60 5.44
N TYR A 93 -27.11 2.47 6.29
CA TYR A 93 -26.43 1.19 6.54
C TYR A 93 -27.39 0.08 7.01
N GLN A 94 -28.50 0.42 7.66
CA GLN A 94 -29.51 -0.54 8.11
C GLN A 94 -30.28 -1.20 6.96
N ASN A 95 -30.21 -0.65 5.76
CA ASN A 95 -30.85 -1.19 4.57
C ASN A 95 -29.93 -2.12 3.75
N ILE A 96 -28.65 -2.25 4.15
CA ILE A 96 -27.70 -3.13 3.47
C ILE A 96 -27.96 -4.58 3.90
N GLU A 97 -28.46 -5.40 2.97
CA GLU A 97 -28.72 -6.81 3.19
C GLU A 97 -27.45 -7.64 3.15
N PHE A 98 -26.56 -7.31 2.19
CA PHE A 98 -25.34 -8.05 1.94
C PHE A 98 -24.29 -7.16 1.30
N PHE A 99 -23.04 -7.41 1.65
CA PHE A 99 -21.87 -6.82 0.99
C PHE A 99 -20.89 -7.94 0.61
N HIS A 100 -20.29 -7.83 -0.57
CA HIS A 100 -19.19 -8.72 -0.97
C HIS A 100 -18.24 -8.02 -1.95
N LEU A 101 -17.04 -8.61 -2.12
CA LEU A 101 -16.16 -8.27 -3.22
C LEU A 101 -16.35 -9.25 -4.37
N GLU A 102 -16.60 -8.75 -5.56
CA GLU A 102 -16.55 -9.50 -6.81
C GLU A 102 -15.19 -9.24 -7.49
N GLY A 103 -14.19 -10.06 -7.18
CA GLY A 103 -12.79 -9.73 -7.47
C GLY A 103 -12.31 -8.57 -6.61
N SER A 104 -11.99 -7.41 -7.21
CA SER A 104 -11.71 -6.17 -6.48
C SER A 104 -12.91 -5.23 -6.37
N ILE A 105 -14.02 -5.55 -7.01
CA ILE A 105 -15.22 -4.69 -7.13
C ILE A 105 -16.09 -4.82 -5.88
N PRO A 106 -16.31 -3.76 -5.08
CA PRO A 106 -17.26 -3.77 -3.97
C PRO A 106 -18.69 -3.78 -4.48
N VAL A 107 -19.51 -4.66 -3.91
CA VAL A 107 -20.92 -4.85 -4.27
C VAL A 107 -21.79 -4.82 -3.02
N TRP A 108 -22.77 -3.92 -3.00
CA TRP A 108 -23.82 -3.86 -1.98
C TRP A 108 -25.12 -4.42 -2.54
N THR A 109 -25.86 -5.14 -1.72
CA THR A 109 -27.23 -5.57 -2.00
C THR A 109 -28.18 -4.92 -1.00
N PHE A 110 -29.20 -4.25 -1.49
CA PHE A 110 -30.26 -3.65 -0.70
C PHE A 110 -31.58 -4.37 -0.95
N THR A 111 -32.31 -4.68 0.12
CA THR A 111 -33.65 -5.25 0.04
C THR A 111 -34.67 -4.21 0.46
N ILE A 112 -35.58 -3.85 -0.45
CA ILE A 112 -36.60 -2.81 -0.28
C ILE A 112 -37.94 -3.41 -0.64
N SER A 113 -38.75 -3.83 0.33
CA SER A 113 -39.95 -4.64 0.12
C SER A 113 -39.61 -5.90 -0.71
N ASP A 114 -40.22 -6.06 -1.91
CA ASP A 114 -39.90 -7.15 -2.85
C ASP A 114 -38.80 -6.81 -3.85
N ALA A 115 -38.31 -5.56 -3.85
CA ALA A 115 -37.20 -5.13 -4.70
C ALA A 115 -35.84 -5.56 -4.15
N LEU A 116 -34.94 -5.97 -5.04
CA LEU A 116 -33.54 -6.27 -4.78
C LEU A 116 -32.68 -5.40 -5.69
N LEU A 117 -32.01 -4.41 -5.09
CA LEU A 117 -31.12 -3.47 -5.77
C LEU A 117 -29.67 -3.79 -5.44
N GLU A 118 -28.81 -3.90 -6.46
CA GLU A 118 -27.35 -3.98 -6.28
C GLU A 118 -26.68 -2.68 -6.67
N LYS A 119 -25.68 -2.26 -5.89
CA LYS A 119 -24.74 -1.16 -6.20
C LYS A 119 -23.36 -1.74 -6.37
N ARG A 120 -22.63 -1.34 -7.43
CA ARG A 120 -21.24 -1.74 -7.72
C ARG A 120 -20.40 -0.52 -7.99
N ILE A 121 -19.10 -0.59 -7.61
CA ILE A 121 -18.15 0.51 -7.86
C ILE A 121 -16.88 -0.08 -8.44
N TRP A 122 -16.39 0.50 -9.54
CA TRP A 122 -15.08 0.16 -10.12
C TRP A 122 -14.45 1.36 -10.80
N MET A 123 -13.16 1.32 -11.05
CA MET A 123 -12.46 2.33 -11.84
C MET A 123 -11.97 1.74 -13.16
N GLN A 124 -11.94 2.60 -14.18
CA GLN A 124 -11.32 2.26 -15.45
C GLN A 124 -9.80 2.27 -15.29
N TYR A 125 -9.13 1.21 -15.77
CA TYR A 125 -7.67 1.15 -15.75
C TYR A 125 -7.07 2.21 -16.69
N GLY A 126 -6.05 2.93 -16.24
CA GLY A 126 -5.37 3.99 -17.00
C GLY A 126 -6.12 5.30 -17.11
N SER A 127 -7.23 5.51 -16.36
CA SER A 127 -8.09 6.70 -16.48
C SER A 127 -8.60 7.14 -15.11
N ASN A 128 -8.71 8.45 -14.88
CA ASN A 128 -9.37 9.01 -13.70
C ASN A 128 -10.90 8.99 -13.86
N THR A 129 -11.45 7.78 -14.01
CA THR A 129 -12.88 7.52 -14.21
C THR A 129 -13.36 6.43 -13.27
N THR A 130 -14.37 6.74 -12.47
CA THR A 130 -15.07 5.81 -11.58
C THR A 130 -16.49 5.59 -12.09
N TYR A 131 -16.90 4.33 -12.10
CA TYR A 131 -18.25 3.92 -12.41
C TYR A 131 -18.98 3.49 -11.15
N VAL A 132 -20.20 3.96 -10.97
CA VAL A 132 -21.14 3.52 -9.92
C VAL A 132 -22.40 3.02 -10.59
N GLN A 133 -22.62 1.71 -10.56
CA GLN A 133 -23.75 1.07 -11.21
C GLN A 133 -24.80 0.62 -10.19
N TYR A 134 -26.05 0.87 -10.50
CA TYR A 134 -27.21 0.35 -9.79
C TYR A 134 -27.96 -0.62 -10.69
N HIS A 135 -28.17 -1.85 -10.24
CA HIS A 135 -28.85 -2.90 -10.98
C HIS A 135 -30.07 -3.38 -10.19
N LEU A 136 -31.27 -3.19 -10.73
CA LEU A 136 -32.50 -3.68 -10.11
C LEU A 136 -32.73 -5.15 -10.50
N LYS A 137 -32.17 -6.07 -9.72
CA LYS A 137 -32.23 -7.51 -10.01
C LYS A 137 -33.64 -8.10 -10.01
N ARG A 138 -34.49 -7.56 -9.14
CA ARG A 138 -35.84 -8.07 -8.92
C ARG A 138 -36.69 -6.97 -8.34
N ALA A 139 -37.89 -6.75 -8.88
CA ALA A 139 -38.95 -5.94 -8.30
C ALA A 139 -40.26 -6.24 -9.05
N SER A 140 -41.44 -5.95 -8.47
CA SER A 140 -42.71 -6.04 -9.14
C SER A 140 -43.02 -4.80 -9.96
N ASN A 141 -42.40 -3.67 -9.68
CA ASN A 141 -42.59 -2.37 -10.33
C ASN A 141 -41.25 -1.65 -10.52
N PRO A 142 -41.20 -0.61 -11.38
CA PRO A 142 -40.03 0.26 -11.47
C PRO A 142 -39.68 0.91 -10.13
N LEU A 143 -38.38 1.10 -9.88
CA LEU A 143 -37.85 1.76 -8.70
C LEU A 143 -37.34 3.15 -9.09
N LYS A 144 -37.80 4.20 -8.42
CA LYS A 144 -37.24 5.55 -8.58
C LYS A 144 -36.01 5.69 -7.69
N LEU A 145 -34.85 6.05 -8.29
CA LEU A 145 -33.58 6.37 -7.61
C LEU A 145 -33.32 7.88 -7.76
N SER A 146 -33.14 8.56 -6.63
CA SER A 146 -32.67 9.94 -6.54
C SER A 146 -31.27 9.95 -5.93
N VAL A 147 -30.29 10.59 -6.59
CA VAL A 147 -28.89 10.60 -6.21
C VAL A 147 -28.39 12.02 -6.07
N LYS A 148 -27.96 12.39 -4.86
CA LYS A 148 -27.27 13.65 -4.58
C LYS A 148 -25.77 13.48 -4.78
N ALA A 149 -25.19 14.25 -5.66
CA ALA A 149 -23.76 14.25 -5.92
C ALA A 149 -23.03 15.23 -4.98
N LEU A 150 -22.22 14.72 -4.07
CA LEU A 150 -21.36 15.49 -3.18
C LEU A 150 -19.93 15.53 -3.73
N VAL A 151 -19.43 16.74 -3.96
CA VAL A 151 -18.15 16.99 -4.65
C VAL A 151 -17.22 17.86 -3.82
N ASN A 152 -15.96 17.87 -4.21
CA ASN A 152 -14.91 18.67 -3.58
C ASN A 152 -13.81 19.01 -4.61
N TYR A 153 -12.76 19.72 -4.18
CA TYR A 153 -11.51 19.86 -4.91
C TYR A 153 -10.40 20.24 -3.94
N HIS A 154 -9.75 19.27 -3.35
CA HIS A 154 -8.59 19.49 -2.48
C HIS A 154 -7.59 18.34 -2.60
N ASP A 155 -6.34 18.61 -2.26
CA ASP A 155 -5.34 17.57 -2.06
C ASP A 155 -5.86 16.52 -1.07
N HIS A 156 -5.64 15.24 -1.35
CA HIS A 156 -6.21 14.15 -0.53
C HIS A 156 -5.71 14.15 0.93
N HIS A 157 -4.64 14.88 1.26
CA HIS A 157 -4.19 15.10 2.64
C HIS A 157 -4.89 16.27 3.34
N ALA A 158 -5.66 17.08 2.60
CA ALA A 158 -6.36 18.24 3.13
C ALA A 158 -7.81 17.93 3.55
N ALA A 159 -8.51 18.96 3.98
CA ALA A 159 -9.95 19.00 4.19
C ALA A 159 -10.48 20.36 3.74
N THR A 160 -11.77 20.46 3.44
CA THR A 160 -12.39 21.69 2.93
C THR A 160 -13.20 22.39 4.01
N VAL A 161 -13.10 23.72 4.01
CA VAL A 161 -14.08 24.62 4.64
C VAL A 161 -14.77 25.39 3.51
N GLY A 162 -16.06 25.17 3.33
CA GLY A 162 -16.84 25.68 2.18
C GLY A 162 -17.16 27.18 2.20
N GLU A 163 -16.40 28.01 2.89
CA GLU A 163 -16.60 29.46 2.94
C GLU A 163 -15.90 30.20 1.81
N GLY A 164 -16.65 31.09 1.15
CA GLY A 164 -16.10 31.98 0.11
C GLY A 164 -15.69 31.29 -1.19
N TRP A 165 -15.91 29.99 -1.31
CA TRP A 165 -15.57 29.23 -2.51
C TRP A 165 -16.78 29.15 -3.46
N ASN A 166 -16.65 29.80 -4.62
CA ASN A 166 -17.67 29.85 -5.65
C ASN A 166 -17.34 28.87 -6.79
N VAL A 167 -17.97 27.70 -6.76
CA VAL A 167 -17.81 26.65 -7.76
C VAL A 167 -18.79 26.87 -8.90
N GLN A 168 -18.30 26.86 -10.14
CA GLN A 168 -19.16 26.91 -11.32
C GLN A 168 -19.62 25.50 -11.70
N ILE A 169 -20.93 25.31 -11.80
CA ILE A 169 -21.52 24.05 -12.22
C ILE A 169 -22.33 24.30 -13.50
N LEU A 170 -22.05 23.53 -14.53
CA LEU A 170 -22.69 23.67 -15.86
C LEU A 170 -23.48 22.40 -16.20
N ASN A 171 -24.66 22.58 -16.81
CA ASN A 171 -25.32 21.46 -17.47
C ASN A 171 -24.54 21.08 -18.74
N VAL A 172 -24.28 19.80 -18.88
CA VAL A 172 -23.71 19.21 -20.10
C VAL A 172 -24.59 18.06 -20.57
N GLU A 173 -24.29 17.52 -21.75
CA GLU A 173 -25.01 16.35 -22.23
C GLU A 173 -24.83 15.19 -21.21
N ASN A 174 -25.95 14.58 -20.83
CA ASN A 174 -26.04 13.48 -19.86
C ASN A 174 -25.60 13.81 -18.41
N GLY A 175 -25.51 15.10 -18.00
CA GLY A 175 -25.13 15.37 -16.62
C GLY A 175 -24.64 16.79 -16.34
N ILE A 176 -23.66 16.89 -15.42
CA ILE A 176 -23.09 18.17 -15.01
C ILE A 176 -21.56 18.14 -15.12
N GLN A 177 -20.99 19.31 -15.41
CA GLN A 177 -19.56 19.59 -15.32
C GLN A 177 -19.30 20.55 -14.17
N ILE A 178 -18.31 20.23 -13.35
CA ILE A 178 -17.86 21.03 -12.21
C ILE A 178 -16.54 21.71 -12.61
N ASN A 179 -16.50 23.03 -12.51
CA ASN A 179 -15.31 23.86 -12.69
C ASN A 179 -14.99 24.51 -11.32
N PRO A 180 -14.06 23.93 -10.55
CA PRO A 180 -13.85 24.35 -9.16
C PRO A 180 -13.39 25.80 -9.01
N PHE A 181 -12.40 26.21 -9.81
CA PHE A 181 -11.83 27.56 -9.89
C PHE A 181 -11.01 27.70 -11.17
N TYR A 182 -10.55 28.90 -11.48
CA TYR A 182 -9.72 29.15 -12.66
C TYR A 182 -8.38 28.40 -12.59
N GLY A 183 -8.09 27.59 -13.60
CA GLY A 183 -6.88 26.77 -13.71
C GLY A 183 -6.99 25.39 -13.04
N ALA A 184 -8.09 25.09 -12.34
CA ALA A 184 -8.36 23.73 -11.86
C ALA A 184 -8.77 22.79 -13.00
N VAL A 185 -8.51 21.50 -12.83
CA VAL A 185 -9.01 20.46 -13.72
C VAL A 185 -10.52 20.34 -13.52
N SER A 186 -11.29 20.50 -14.61
CA SER A 186 -12.73 20.28 -14.61
C SER A 186 -13.04 18.79 -14.57
N TYR A 187 -14.16 18.43 -13.96
CA TYR A 187 -14.61 17.03 -13.92
C TYR A 187 -16.12 16.94 -14.08
N ARG A 188 -16.60 15.74 -14.40
CA ARG A 188 -17.99 15.51 -14.80
C ARG A 188 -18.62 14.40 -13.97
N ILE A 189 -19.92 14.54 -13.75
CA ILE A 189 -20.80 13.49 -13.25
C ILE A 189 -21.88 13.28 -14.30
N LEU A 190 -21.87 12.11 -14.92
CA LEU A 190 -22.71 11.79 -16.08
C LEU A 190 -23.58 10.56 -15.78
N CYS A 191 -24.81 10.56 -16.30
CA CYS A 191 -25.73 9.44 -16.29
C CYS A 191 -26.71 9.62 -17.45
N THR A 192 -26.66 8.75 -18.44
CA THR A 192 -27.42 8.89 -19.70
C THR A 192 -28.95 8.86 -19.50
N ASP A 193 -29.42 8.17 -18.46
CA ASP A 193 -30.84 7.89 -18.23
C ASP A 193 -31.45 8.77 -17.15
N ALA A 194 -30.68 9.69 -16.54
CA ALA A 194 -31.12 10.50 -15.43
C ALA A 194 -31.47 11.94 -15.85
N ALA A 195 -32.54 12.47 -15.28
CA ALA A 195 -32.79 13.91 -15.26
C ALA A 195 -31.94 14.54 -14.15
N VAL A 196 -31.24 15.65 -14.43
CA VAL A 196 -30.37 16.31 -13.45
C VAL A 196 -30.85 17.72 -13.15
N GLN A 197 -30.79 18.10 -11.86
CA GLN A 197 -31.00 19.45 -11.36
C GLN A 197 -29.76 19.95 -10.62
N ILE A 198 -29.15 21.04 -11.11
CA ILE A 198 -28.03 21.71 -10.41
C ILE A 198 -28.53 22.29 -9.07
N LYS A 199 -27.74 22.14 -8.01
CA LYS A 199 -28.04 22.65 -6.66
C LYS A 199 -27.06 23.73 -6.23
N ASN A 200 -25.78 23.44 -6.04
CA ASN A 200 -24.74 24.36 -5.56
C ASN A 200 -24.94 24.80 -4.08
N GLU A 201 -25.12 23.81 -3.20
CA GLU A 201 -25.37 24.00 -1.78
C GLU A 201 -24.30 23.32 -0.94
N TRP A 202 -23.69 23.99 0.04
CA TRP A 202 -22.69 23.38 0.93
C TRP A 202 -23.34 22.53 2.02
N TYR A 203 -22.98 21.26 2.07
CA TYR A 203 -23.21 20.35 3.19
C TYR A 203 -22.00 20.42 4.12
N ARG A 204 -22.20 20.95 5.33
CA ARG A 204 -21.13 21.31 6.26
C ARG A 204 -21.02 20.33 7.41
N ASN A 205 -19.80 20.28 7.99
CA ASN A 205 -19.53 19.58 9.24
C ASN A 205 -19.69 18.05 9.18
N PHE A 206 -19.23 17.42 8.10
CA PHE A 206 -19.02 15.97 8.13
C PHE A 206 -17.91 15.66 9.14
N GLU A 207 -18.17 14.74 10.08
CA GLU A 207 -17.20 14.34 11.09
C GLU A 207 -16.52 13.02 10.69
N LEU A 208 -15.17 13.07 10.58
CA LEU A 208 -14.32 11.97 10.14
C LEU A 208 -13.71 11.27 11.36
N LEU A 209 -14.30 10.15 11.78
CA LEU A 209 -13.99 9.49 13.04
C LEU A 209 -12.52 9.04 13.15
N LEU A 210 -11.95 8.50 12.07
CA LEU A 210 -10.57 8.01 12.08
C LEU A 210 -9.55 9.14 12.08
N GLU A 211 -9.85 10.28 11.48
CA GLU A 211 -9.00 11.47 11.60
C GLU A 211 -9.03 12.02 13.03
N LYS A 212 -10.21 12.05 13.68
CA LYS A 212 -10.37 12.41 15.08
C LYS A 212 -9.56 11.47 16.00
N TYR A 213 -9.64 10.16 15.78
CA TYR A 213 -8.85 9.15 16.51
C TYR A 213 -7.34 9.36 16.35
N ARG A 214 -6.90 9.82 15.18
CA ARG A 214 -5.49 10.11 14.86
C ARG A 214 -5.01 11.47 15.41
N GLY A 215 -5.87 12.23 16.09
CA GLY A 215 -5.54 13.57 16.61
C GLY A 215 -5.39 14.63 15.51
N LEU A 216 -6.03 14.44 14.36
CA LEU A 216 -5.99 15.34 13.21
C LEU A 216 -7.30 16.13 13.06
N GLY A 217 -7.30 17.15 12.20
CA GLY A 217 -8.52 17.86 11.81
C GLY A 217 -9.54 16.86 11.26
N SER A 218 -10.74 16.80 11.86
CA SER A 218 -11.72 15.75 11.61
C SER A 218 -13.02 16.25 11.00
N ILE A 219 -13.05 17.49 10.53
CA ILE A 219 -14.25 18.08 9.92
C ILE A 219 -13.95 18.37 8.45
N ASP A 220 -14.91 18.02 7.59
CA ASP A 220 -14.86 18.30 6.16
C ASP A 220 -16.22 18.80 5.67
N ASP A 221 -16.21 19.66 4.65
CA ASP A 221 -17.42 20.19 3.99
C ASP A 221 -17.44 19.69 2.54
N HIS A 222 -18.63 19.33 2.04
CA HIS A 222 -18.81 18.89 0.66
C HIS A 222 -19.90 19.69 -0.04
N LEU A 223 -19.68 20.00 -1.33
CA LEU A 223 -20.65 20.71 -2.14
C LEU A 223 -21.67 19.73 -2.73
N PHE A 224 -22.95 19.92 -2.45
CA PHE A 224 -24.06 19.30 -3.17
C PHE A 224 -24.19 19.95 -4.55
N ALA A 225 -23.59 19.33 -5.55
CA ALA A 225 -23.47 19.89 -6.89
C ALA A 225 -24.75 19.72 -7.73
N GLY A 226 -25.43 18.61 -7.56
CA GLY A 226 -26.65 18.33 -8.32
C GLY A 226 -27.36 17.07 -7.86
N GLU A 227 -28.65 17.01 -8.15
CA GLU A 227 -29.52 15.87 -7.88
C GLU A 227 -29.92 15.19 -9.19
N PHE A 228 -29.76 13.89 -9.26
CA PHE A 228 -30.08 13.07 -10.42
C PHE A 228 -31.27 12.17 -10.10
N ASP A 229 -32.30 12.21 -10.90
CA ASP A 229 -33.49 11.36 -10.77
C ASP A 229 -33.58 10.38 -11.94
N VAL A 230 -33.72 9.09 -11.65
CA VAL A 230 -33.88 8.05 -12.67
C VAL A 230 -34.85 6.96 -12.21
N SER A 231 -35.60 6.39 -13.16
CA SER A 231 -36.43 5.20 -12.94
C SER A 231 -35.76 3.97 -13.50
N ILE A 232 -35.66 2.91 -12.70
CA ILE A 232 -34.99 1.66 -13.07
C ILE A 232 -36.07 0.56 -13.17
N GLU A 233 -36.19 -0.04 -14.35
CA GLU A 233 -37.08 -1.19 -14.58
C GLU A 233 -36.45 -2.48 -14.02
N PRO A 234 -37.25 -3.45 -13.58
CA PRO A 234 -36.74 -4.75 -13.15
C PRO A 234 -35.85 -5.41 -14.23
N GLY A 235 -34.64 -5.84 -13.85
CA GLY A 235 -33.61 -6.39 -14.73
C GLY A 235 -32.72 -5.34 -15.41
N GLN A 236 -32.98 -4.06 -15.27
CA GLN A 236 -32.17 -2.98 -15.84
C GLN A 236 -31.07 -2.49 -14.89
N SER A 237 -30.08 -1.83 -15.49
CA SER A 237 -28.99 -1.14 -14.78
C SER A 237 -28.93 0.32 -15.23
N VAL A 238 -28.54 1.18 -14.30
CA VAL A 238 -28.16 2.56 -14.56
C VAL A 238 -26.74 2.79 -14.03
N THR A 239 -25.92 3.54 -14.77
CA THR A 239 -24.52 3.77 -14.39
C THR A 239 -24.21 5.26 -14.32
N PHE A 240 -23.66 5.68 -13.18
CA PHE A 240 -23.06 7.00 -13.00
C PHE A 240 -21.58 6.93 -13.35
N ILE A 241 -21.10 7.89 -14.14
CA ILE A 241 -19.71 8.03 -14.57
C ILE A 241 -19.15 9.30 -13.94
N LEU A 242 -18.14 9.14 -13.08
CA LEU A 242 -17.46 10.20 -12.37
C LEU A 242 -16.07 10.32 -13.00
N SER A 243 -15.76 11.43 -13.69
CA SER A 243 -14.56 11.47 -14.52
C SER A 243 -13.95 12.87 -14.63
N SER A 244 -12.61 12.93 -14.61
CA SER A 244 -11.85 14.11 -15.03
C SER A 244 -11.40 14.06 -16.49
N GLU A 245 -11.75 13.00 -17.21
CA GLU A 245 -11.43 12.86 -18.62
C GLU A 245 -12.39 13.67 -19.50
N ASP A 246 -11.91 14.15 -20.64
CA ASP A 246 -12.74 14.94 -21.57
C ASP A 246 -13.82 14.09 -22.24
N ASN A 247 -13.53 12.84 -22.57
CA ASN A 247 -14.42 11.92 -23.26
C ASN A 247 -14.43 10.55 -22.58
N PRO A 248 -15.04 10.42 -21.38
CA PRO A 248 -15.11 9.14 -20.70
C PRO A 248 -16.02 8.16 -21.46
N ASN A 249 -15.74 6.86 -21.31
CA ASN A 249 -16.64 5.84 -21.85
C ASN A 249 -17.99 5.88 -21.10
N LEU A 250 -19.09 6.12 -21.83
CA LEU A 250 -20.44 6.19 -21.26
C LEU A 250 -21.10 4.80 -21.15
N ASP A 251 -20.56 3.77 -21.80
CA ASP A 251 -21.07 2.40 -21.69
C ASP A 251 -20.52 1.71 -20.45
N GLY A 252 -21.22 1.87 -19.33
CA GLY A 252 -20.87 1.24 -18.06
C GLY A 252 -20.86 -0.29 -18.12
N SER A 253 -21.68 -0.91 -18.98
CA SER A 253 -21.71 -2.37 -19.14
C SER A 253 -20.45 -2.89 -19.81
N SER A 254 -20.00 -2.22 -20.89
CA SER A 254 -18.73 -2.53 -21.53
C SER A 254 -17.54 -2.33 -20.57
N ALA A 255 -17.50 -1.19 -19.88
CA ALA A 255 -16.44 -0.88 -18.91
C ALA A 255 -16.35 -1.91 -17.75
N TYR A 256 -17.50 -2.41 -17.29
CA TYR A 256 -17.56 -3.49 -16.30
C TYR A 256 -16.97 -4.80 -16.84
N GLN A 257 -17.35 -5.20 -18.06
CA GLN A 257 -16.81 -6.42 -18.68
C GLN A 257 -15.30 -6.31 -18.93
N GLU A 258 -14.82 -5.15 -19.37
CA GLU A 258 -13.38 -4.89 -19.54
C GLU A 258 -12.63 -5.06 -18.21
N ARG A 259 -13.18 -4.54 -17.10
CA ARG A 259 -12.60 -4.72 -15.76
C ARG A 259 -12.56 -6.19 -15.36
N LYS A 260 -13.64 -6.95 -15.59
CA LYS A 260 -13.69 -8.39 -15.29
C LYS A 260 -12.66 -9.20 -16.09
N ILE A 261 -12.53 -8.91 -17.37
CA ILE A 261 -11.53 -9.56 -18.26
C ILE A 261 -10.12 -9.23 -17.77
N TYR A 262 -9.86 -7.97 -17.41
CA TYR A 262 -8.57 -7.55 -16.87
C TYR A 262 -8.21 -8.31 -15.58
N GLU A 263 -9.12 -8.38 -14.61
CA GLU A 263 -8.92 -9.11 -13.36
C GLU A 263 -8.68 -10.60 -13.58
N GLN A 264 -9.45 -11.22 -14.48
CA GLN A 264 -9.27 -12.64 -14.80
C GLN A 264 -7.87 -12.90 -15.39
N LYS A 265 -7.40 -12.02 -16.27
CA LYS A 265 -6.03 -12.09 -16.82
C LYS A 265 -4.97 -12.04 -15.71
N LEU A 266 -5.12 -11.18 -14.71
CA LEU A 266 -4.18 -11.11 -13.58
C LEU A 266 -4.15 -12.43 -12.78
N ILE A 267 -5.31 -13.03 -12.56
CA ILE A 267 -5.43 -14.31 -11.85
C ILE A 267 -4.76 -15.44 -12.67
N ASP A 268 -5.02 -15.48 -13.97
CA ASP A 268 -4.51 -16.52 -14.87
C ASP A 268 -2.97 -16.47 -15.01
N LEU A 269 -2.36 -15.29 -14.88
CA LEU A 269 -0.89 -15.12 -14.91
C LEU A 269 -0.19 -15.75 -13.68
N ALA A 270 -0.88 -15.92 -12.57
CA ALA A 270 -0.31 -16.42 -11.32
C ALA A 270 -1.17 -17.52 -10.68
N PRO A 271 -1.35 -18.69 -11.31
CA PRO A 271 -2.29 -19.71 -10.87
C PRO A 271 -1.93 -20.36 -9.52
N THR A 272 -0.69 -20.20 -9.06
CA THR A 272 -0.24 -20.70 -7.75
C THR A 272 -0.53 -19.72 -6.60
N ILE A 273 -0.71 -18.45 -6.92
CA ILE A 273 -1.03 -17.40 -5.93
C ILE A 273 -2.57 -17.35 -5.75
N PRO A 274 -3.08 -17.26 -4.53
CA PRO A 274 -4.51 -17.04 -4.31
C PRO A 274 -5.03 -15.82 -5.07
N ALA A 275 -6.15 -15.97 -5.77
CA ALA A 275 -6.70 -14.97 -6.69
C ALA A 275 -6.77 -13.55 -6.07
N GLN A 276 -7.27 -13.44 -4.82
CA GLN A 276 -7.39 -12.15 -4.14
C GLN A 276 -6.02 -11.48 -3.89
N LEU A 277 -4.98 -12.26 -3.61
CA LEU A 277 -3.61 -11.72 -3.44
C LEU A 277 -3.00 -11.24 -4.77
N SER A 278 -3.33 -11.90 -5.89
CA SER A 278 -2.94 -11.44 -7.23
C SER A 278 -3.61 -10.11 -7.58
N LEU A 279 -4.90 -9.96 -7.28
CA LEU A 279 -5.64 -8.71 -7.48
C LEU A 279 -5.13 -7.59 -6.56
N ALA A 280 -4.84 -7.90 -5.29
CA ALA A 280 -4.26 -6.96 -4.35
C ALA A 280 -2.88 -6.46 -4.80
N ALA A 281 -2.06 -7.32 -5.39
CA ALA A 281 -0.75 -6.93 -5.91
C ALA A 281 -0.83 -5.87 -7.02
N ASP A 282 -1.87 -5.95 -7.86
CA ASP A 282 -2.05 -5.02 -8.97
C ASP A 282 -2.43 -3.60 -8.50
N GLN A 283 -3.11 -3.48 -7.36
CA GLN A 283 -3.55 -2.19 -6.82
C GLN A 283 -2.41 -1.19 -6.60
N PHE A 284 -1.20 -1.68 -6.35
CA PHE A 284 -0.04 -0.84 -6.03
C PHE A 284 0.80 -0.46 -7.25
N ILE A 285 0.63 -1.14 -8.38
CA ILE A 285 1.42 -0.90 -9.59
C ILE A 285 0.82 0.28 -10.36
N VAL A 286 1.65 1.30 -10.62
CA VAL A 286 1.21 2.54 -11.28
C VAL A 286 2.14 2.94 -12.42
N ASP A 287 1.59 3.69 -13.36
CA ASP A 287 2.38 4.36 -14.39
C ASP A 287 3.20 5.49 -13.78
N ARG A 288 4.47 5.55 -14.15
CA ARG A 288 5.39 6.63 -13.84
C ARG A 288 6.21 6.97 -15.08
N SER A 289 5.65 7.80 -15.92
CA SER A 289 6.33 8.25 -17.14
C SER A 289 7.47 9.20 -16.80
N SER A 290 8.59 9.05 -17.48
CA SER A 290 9.71 10.00 -17.50
C SER A 290 10.07 10.34 -18.95
N SER A 291 10.92 11.35 -19.15
CA SER A 291 11.41 11.71 -20.48
C SER A 291 12.20 10.57 -21.14
N ALA A 292 12.91 9.77 -20.34
CA ALA A 292 13.68 8.62 -20.83
C ALA A 292 12.86 7.33 -20.92
N ASN A 293 11.80 7.19 -20.10
CA ASN A 293 10.91 6.02 -20.09
C ASN A 293 9.42 6.44 -20.06
N PRO A 294 8.81 6.72 -21.23
CA PRO A 294 7.40 7.12 -21.31
C PRO A 294 6.40 6.08 -20.77
N HIS A 295 6.80 4.81 -20.69
CA HIS A 295 6.02 3.70 -20.16
C HIS A 295 6.59 3.17 -18.84
N GLY A 296 7.28 4.02 -18.10
CA GLY A 296 7.83 3.69 -16.80
C GLY A 296 6.74 3.27 -15.80
N LYS A 297 7.12 2.40 -14.88
CA LYS A 297 6.25 1.91 -13.80
C LYS A 297 6.89 2.20 -12.45
N SER A 298 6.04 2.33 -11.43
CA SER A 298 6.43 2.44 -10.03
C SER A 298 5.46 1.67 -9.15
N ILE A 299 5.70 1.69 -7.84
CA ILE A 299 4.84 1.06 -6.82
C ILE A 299 4.44 2.13 -5.81
N ILE A 300 3.14 2.30 -5.59
CA ILE A 300 2.60 3.04 -4.45
C ILE A 300 2.85 2.22 -3.19
N ALA A 301 3.51 2.79 -2.18
CA ALA A 301 3.87 2.07 -0.97
C ALA A 301 2.67 1.63 -0.13
N GLY A 302 1.60 2.44 -0.13
CA GLY A 302 0.37 2.08 0.58
C GLY A 302 -0.75 3.09 0.40
N TYR A 303 -1.96 2.60 0.35
CA TYR A 303 -3.18 3.41 0.34
C TYR A 303 -3.76 3.52 1.75
N HIS A 304 -4.16 4.73 2.12
CA HIS A 304 -4.48 5.84 1.20
C HIS A 304 -3.32 6.83 0.95
N TRP A 305 -2.41 7.03 1.90
CA TRP A 305 -1.61 8.26 1.99
C TRP A 305 -0.16 8.17 1.50
N PHE A 306 0.38 6.98 1.24
CA PHE A 306 1.73 6.89 0.70
C PHE A 306 1.76 7.13 -0.81
N GLY A 307 2.84 7.76 -1.27
CA GLY A 307 3.25 7.84 -2.66
C GLY A 307 4.15 6.66 -3.06
N ASP A 308 5.03 6.88 -4.03
CA ASP A 308 6.03 5.90 -4.42
C ASP A 308 7.35 6.13 -3.65
N TRP A 309 7.72 5.11 -2.88
CA TRP A 309 8.89 5.09 -2.04
C TRP A 309 9.89 4.05 -2.54
N GLY A 310 11.20 4.43 -2.59
CA GLY A 310 12.24 3.57 -3.13
C GLY A 310 12.46 2.29 -2.35
N ARG A 311 12.52 2.37 -1.02
CA ARG A 311 12.65 1.20 -0.13
C ARG A 311 11.49 0.23 -0.35
N ASP A 312 10.29 0.74 -0.24
CA ASP A 312 9.05 -0.04 -0.37
C ASP A 312 8.93 -0.69 -1.74
N THR A 313 9.28 0.06 -2.80
CA THR A 313 9.30 -0.44 -4.16
C THR A 313 10.29 -1.60 -4.32
N MET A 314 11.52 -1.47 -3.81
CA MET A 314 12.55 -2.51 -3.97
C MET A 314 12.24 -3.78 -3.17
N ILE A 315 11.70 -3.66 -1.97
CA ILE A 315 11.23 -4.80 -1.17
C ILE A 315 10.02 -5.45 -1.85
N SER A 316 9.07 -4.65 -2.33
CA SER A 316 7.81 -5.13 -2.89
C SER A 316 7.91 -5.72 -4.30
N LEU A 317 8.93 -5.34 -5.07
CA LEU A 317 9.03 -5.67 -6.49
C LEU A 317 8.86 -7.16 -6.77
N SER A 318 9.56 -8.02 -6.05
CA SER A 318 9.53 -9.47 -6.30
C SER A 318 8.13 -10.06 -6.12
N GLY A 319 7.45 -9.71 -5.03
CA GLY A 319 6.13 -10.25 -4.70
C GLY A 319 4.99 -9.67 -5.50
N LEU A 320 5.06 -8.37 -5.88
CA LEU A 320 4.00 -7.74 -6.67
C LEU A 320 4.11 -8.03 -8.17
N THR A 321 5.30 -8.39 -8.65
CA THR A 321 5.54 -8.55 -10.11
C THR A 321 6.02 -9.94 -10.49
N LEU A 322 7.13 -10.42 -9.95
CA LEU A 322 7.74 -11.70 -10.35
C LEU A 322 6.92 -12.90 -9.90
N ALA A 323 6.40 -12.88 -8.66
CA ALA A 323 5.53 -13.92 -8.13
C ALA A 323 4.17 -13.94 -8.84
N THR A 324 3.69 -12.78 -9.30
CA THR A 324 2.44 -12.63 -10.06
C THR A 324 2.60 -12.74 -11.58
N GLY A 325 3.75 -13.25 -12.07
CA GLY A 325 3.96 -13.57 -13.49
C GLY A 325 4.14 -12.37 -14.41
N ARG A 326 4.59 -11.20 -13.90
CA ARG A 326 4.73 -9.93 -14.64
C ARG A 326 6.18 -9.40 -14.65
N PRO A 327 7.16 -10.16 -15.16
CA PRO A 327 8.57 -9.76 -15.14
C PRO A 327 8.88 -8.49 -15.97
N GLU A 328 8.08 -8.18 -17.00
CA GLU A 328 8.20 -6.96 -17.79
C GLU A 328 7.95 -5.70 -16.94
N ILE A 329 7.03 -5.76 -15.98
CA ILE A 329 6.78 -4.66 -15.02
C ILE A 329 7.98 -4.51 -14.07
N ALA A 330 8.52 -5.62 -13.56
CA ALA A 330 9.73 -5.59 -12.73
C ALA A 330 10.90 -4.92 -13.48
N ARG A 331 11.11 -5.29 -14.76
CA ARG A 331 12.13 -4.67 -15.61
C ARG A 331 11.91 -3.16 -15.75
N SER A 332 10.67 -2.75 -16.03
CA SER A 332 10.30 -1.34 -16.16
C SER A 332 10.62 -0.55 -14.89
N ILE A 333 10.22 -1.06 -13.72
CA ILE A 333 10.48 -0.43 -12.42
C ILE A 333 11.99 -0.30 -12.15
N LEU A 334 12.76 -1.38 -12.33
CA LEU A 334 14.21 -1.38 -12.12
C LEU A 334 14.92 -0.38 -13.04
N SER A 335 14.47 -0.28 -14.30
CA SER A 335 14.99 0.70 -15.26
C SER A 335 14.64 2.13 -14.87
N THR A 336 13.38 2.40 -14.51
CA THR A 336 12.90 3.73 -14.07
C THR A 336 13.72 4.23 -12.86
N PHE A 337 13.85 3.42 -11.80
CA PHE A 337 14.61 3.85 -10.61
C PHE A 337 16.10 4.05 -10.90
N SER A 338 16.67 3.34 -11.86
CA SER A 338 18.07 3.52 -12.25
C SER A 338 18.38 4.91 -12.82
N GLU A 339 17.37 5.61 -13.33
CA GLU A 339 17.52 6.97 -13.89
C GLU A 339 17.73 8.01 -12.79
N PHE A 340 17.22 7.73 -11.58
CA PHE A 340 17.27 8.62 -10.43
C PHE A 340 18.41 8.31 -9.45
N ILE A 341 19.35 7.41 -9.80
CA ILE A 341 20.53 7.17 -8.96
C ILE A 341 21.42 8.41 -8.99
N ASP A 342 21.61 9.04 -7.83
CA ASP A 342 22.47 10.20 -7.67
C ASP A 342 23.45 10.02 -6.50
N GLN A 343 24.74 10.31 -6.73
CA GLN A 343 25.84 10.08 -5.78
C GLN A 343 25.83 8.67 -5.17
N GLY A 344 25.44 7.67 -5.96
CA GLY A 344 25.39 6.27 -5.52
C GLY A 344 24.17 5.93 -4.63
N MET A 345 23.15 6.74 -4.60
CA MET A 345 21.93 6.51 -3.81
C MET A 345 20.69 6.48 -4.70
N LEU A 346 19.76 5.57 -4.40
CA LEU A 346 18.39 5.63 -4.89
C LEU A 346 17.59 6.66 -4.08
N PRO A 347 16.56 7.28 -4.68
CA PRO A 347 15.65 8.11 -3.90
C PRO A 347 14.89 7.27 -2.85
N ASN A 348 14.68 7.86 -1.68
CA ASN A 348 13.81 7.30 -0.66
C ASN A 348 12.33 7.55 -1.02
N ARG A 349 12.04 8.78 -1.47
CA ARG A 349 10.69 9.21 -1.81
C ARG A 349 10.70 10.14 -3.01
N PHE A 350 9.65 10.03 -3.82
CA PHE A 350 9.26 11.06 -4.78
C PHE A 350 8.13 11.89 -4.13
N PRO A 351 8.34 13.18 -3.83
CA PRO A 351 7.32 14.02 -3.20
C PRO A 351 6.06 14.15 -4.06
N ASP A 352 4.87 14.22 -3.42
CA ASP A 352 3.58 14.39 -4.10
C ASP A 352 3.45 15.76 -4.77
N ALA A 353 4.10 16.78 -4.21
CA ALA A 353 4.16 18.12 -4.75
C ALA A 353 5.59 18.65 -4.56
N GLY A 354 6.47 18.25 -5.39
CA GLY A 354 7.87 18.67 -5.31
C GLY A 354 8.64 18.16 -6.50
N ASP A 355 9.69 18.88 -6.83
CA ASP A 355 10.38 18.69 -8.07
C ASP A 355 11.58 17.74 -7.94
N GLU A 356 12.13 17.58 -6.70
CA GLU A 356 13.34 16.79 -6.50
C GLU A 356 13.12 15.58 -5.58
N PRO A 357 13.64 14.41 -5.96
CA PRO A 357 13.60 13.21 -5.12
C PRO A 357 14.38 13.38 -3.81
N GLU A 358 13.87 12.79 -2.74
CA GLU A 358 14.55 12.77 -1.44
C GLU A 358 15.45 11.53 -1.32
N TYR A 359 16.68 11.71 -0.78
CA TYR A 359 17.69 10.65 -0.72
C TYR A 359 18.06 10.21 0.71
N ASN A 360 17.24 10.52 1.70
CA ASN A 360 17.46 10.19 3.11
C ASN A 360 17.23 8.69 3.42
N THR A 361 18.00 7.82 2.80
CA THR A 361 17.90 6.37 2.95
C THR A 361 19.26 5.70 2.73
N VAL A 362 19.57 4.64 3.47
CA VAL A 362 20.75 3.78 3.21
C VAL A 362 20.33 2.43 2.66
N ASP A 363 19.14 1.95 3.01
CA ASP A 363 18.68 0.61 2.70
C ASP A 363 18.04 0.48 1.30
N ALA A 364 17.31 1.48 0.81
CA ALA A 364 16.67 1.43 -0.51
C ALA A 364 17.66 1.07 -1.64
N THR A 365 18.83 1.70 -1.61
CA THR A 365 19.91 1.43 -2.59
C THR A 365 20.44 0.00 -2.48
N LEU A 366 20.54 -0.55 -1.27
CA LEU A 366 21.03 -1.91 -1.07
C LEU A 366 19.98 -2.96 -1.40
N TRP A 367 18.70 -2.69 -1.15
CA TRP A 367 17.59 -3.52 -1.60
C TRP A 367 17.47 -3.59 -3.13
N TYR A 368 17.92 -2.57 -3.85
CA TYR A 368 17.95 -2.58 -5.31
C TYR A 368 18.77 -3.74 -5.87
N PHE A 369 19.90 -4.10 -5.25
CA PHE A 369 20.69 -5.26 -5.65
C PHE A 369 19.91 -6.57 -5.49
N GLU A 370 19.18 -6.73 -4.38
CA GLU A 370 18.35 -7.91 -4.14
C GLU A 370 17.19 -7.99 -5.14
N ALA A 371 16.53 -6.85 -5.44
CA ALA A 371 15.49 -6.76 -6.44
C ALA A 371 15.98 -7.16 -7.85
N ILE A 372 17.17 -6.70 -8.25
CA ILE A 372 17.80 -7.09 -9.52
C ILE A 372 18.14 -8.59 -9.51
N GLN A 373 18.64 -9.12 -8.41
CA GLN A 373 18.92 -10.56 -8.28
C GLN A 373 17.65 -11.39 -8.41
N ALA A 374 16.57 -10.99 -7.76
CA ALA A 374 15.27 -11.66 -7.88
C ALA A 374 14.79 -11.68 -9.34
N TYR A 375 14.86 -10.54 -10.03
CA TYR A 375 14.52 -10.43 -11.44
C TYR A 375 15.39 -11.36 -12.31
N TYR A 376 16.71 -11.30 -12.16
CA TYR A 376 17.63 -12.15 -12.91
C TYR A 376 17.42 -13.64 -12.65
N SER A 377 17.17 -14.00 -11.39
CA SER A 377 16.89 -15.40 -11.02
C SER A 377 15.66 -15.97 -11.73
N LYS A 378 14.61 -15.15 -11.91
CA LYS A 378 13.35 -15.53 -12.57
C LYS A 378 13.46 -15.53 -14.09
N THR A 379 14.14 -14.56 -14.69
CA THR A 379 14.10 -14.29 -16.15
C THR A 379 15.35 -14.74 -16.91
N ARG A 380 16.50 -14.78 -16.26
CA ARG A 380 17.82 -14.96 -16.87
C ARG A 380 18.18 -13.88 -17.90
N ASP A 381 17.55 -12.71 -17.81
CA ASP A 381 17.80 -11.58 -18.71
C ASP A 381 19.14 -10.90 -18.40
N LEU A 382 20.15 -11.22 -19.20
CA LEU A 382 21.47 -10.62 -19.13
C LEU A 382 21.50 -9.16 -19.60
N SER A 383 20.59 -8.77 -20.48
CA SER A 383 20.60 -7.43 -21.07
C SER A 383 20.37 -6.34 -20.04
N LEU A 384 19.46 -6.59 -19.05
CA LEU A 384 19.26 -5.66 -17.95
C LEU A 384 20.50 -5.58 -17.06
N ILE A 385 21.12 -6.73 -16.72
CA ILE A 385 22.34 -6.75 -15.91
C ILE A 385 23.46 -5.95 -16.60
N GLN A 386 23.66 -6.14 -17.90
CA GLN A 386 24.65 -5.38 -18.69
C GLN A 386 24.40 -3.87 -18.62
N THR A 387 23.15 -3.46 -18.79
CA THR A 387 22.74 -2.05 -18.75
C THR A 387 22.95 -1.42 -17.37
N LEU A 388 22.61 -2.15 -16.29
CA LEU A 388 22.68 -1.63 -14.92
C LEU A 388 24.06 -1.73 -14.30
N TYR A 389 24.94 -2.62 -14.77
CA TYR A 389 26.23 -2.92 -14.16
C TYR A 389 27.10 -1.67 -13.90
N PRO A 390 27.26 -0.70 -14.83
CA PRO A 390 28.05 0.51 -14.54
C PRO A 390 27.46 1.36 -13.40
N LYS A 391 26.13 1.42 -13.30
CA LYS A 391 25.42 2.16 -12.23
C LYS A 391 25.62 1.45 -10.88
N LEU A 392 25.52 0.12 -10.85
CA LEU A 392 25.78 -0.69 -9.65
C LEU A 392 27.23 -0.55 -9.18
N GLU A 393 28.19 -0.54 -10.12
CA GLU A 393 29.60 -0.30 -9.83
C GLU A 393 29.84 1.10 -9.23
N ASN A 394 29.13 2.12 -9.74
CA ASN A 394 29.17 3.47 -9.19
C ASN A 394 28.60 3.53 -7.77
N ILE A 395 27.49 2.82 -7.48
CA ILE A 395 26.94 2.71 -6.13
C ILE A 395 28.01 2.19 -5.16
N ILE A 396 28.65 1.07 -5.47
CA ILE A 396 29.73 0.50 -4.61
C ILE A 396 30.86 1.52 -4.42
N THR A 397 31.27 2.21 -5.48
CA THR A 397 32.37 3.19 -5.43
C THR A 397 31.99 4.39 -4.54
N CYS A 398 30.77 4.92 -4.65
CA CYS A 398 30.32 6.02 -3.79
C CYS A 398 30.28 5.62 -2.31
N HIS A 399 29.80 4.42 -1.99
CA HIS A 399 29.79 3.93 -0.60
C HIS A 399 31.20 3.72 -0.02
N LEU A 400 32.16 3.32 -0.85
CA LEU A 400 33.58 3.21 -0.44
C LEU A 400 34.22 4.58 -0.16
N ASN A 401 33.86 5.60 -0.93
CA ASN A 401 34.43 6.94 -0.83
C ASN A 401 33.66 7.85 0.15
N GLY A 402 32.49 7.43 0.58
CA GLY A 402 31.53 8.24 1.32
C GLY A 402 30.52 8.94 0.42
N THR A 403 29.26 8.97 0.85
CA THR A 403 28.14 9.65 0.18
C THR A 403 27.35 10.49 1.19
N ARG A 404 26.12 10.88 0.88
CA ARG A 404 25.28 11.73 1.74
C ARG A 404 25.09 11.16 3.14
N TYR A 405 24.76 11.99 4.12
CA TYR A 405 24.34 11.63 5.49
C TYR A 405 25.37 10.79 6.25
N GLY A 406 26.65 11.02 6.02
CA GLY A 406 27.71 10.27 6.69
C GLY A 406 27.78 8.79 6.31
N ILE A 407 27.11 8.36 5.24
CA ILE A 407 27.16 6.96 4.78
C ILE A 407 28.51 6.70 4.13
N HIS A 408 29.28 5.75 4.69
CA HIS A 408 30.59 5.35 4.17
C HIS A 408 31.00 3.96 4.67
N VAL A 409 31.87 3.32 3.93
CA VAL A 409 32.53 2.08 4.38
C VAL A 409 33.66 2.43 5.33
N ASP A 410 33.62 1.88 6.55
CA ASP A 410 34.73 2.04 7.51
C ASP A 410 35.98 1.34 6.99
N PRO A 411 37.09 2.10 6.79
CA PRO A 411 38.34 1.53 6.27
C PRO A 411 39.02 0.53 7.23
N GLN A 412 38.62 0.48 8.50
CA GLN A 412 39.22 -0.46 9.47
C GLN A 412 38.64 -1.86 9.36
N ASP A 413 37.32 -2.00 9.10
CA ASP A 413 36.65 -3.30 9.12
C ASP A 413 35.83 -3.62 7.85
N GLY A 414 35.61 -2.65 6.98
CA GLY A 414 34.85 -2.82 5.75
C GLY A 414 33.35 -2.81 5.94
N LEU A 415 32.87 -2.60 7.18
CA LEU A 415 31.44 -2.46 7.47
C LEU A 415 30.94 -1.07 7.07
N LEU A 416 29.65 -0.99 6.76
CA LEU A 416 29.00 0.25 6.35
C LEU A 416 28.51 1.01 7.58
N PHE A 417 29.01 2.22 7.77
CA PHE A 417 28.53 3.19 8.73
C PHE A 417 27.48 4.07 8.06
N ALA A 418 26.42 4.43 8.77
CA ALA A 418 25.37 5.31 8.28
C ALA A 418 24.83 6.22 9.40
N GLY A 419 24.64 7.46 9.08
CA GLY A 419 23.94 8.43 9.93
C GLY A 419 24.78 9.64 10.33
N GLU A 420 24.04 10.68 10.59
CA GLU A 420 24.47 11.93 11.23
C GLU A 420 23.36 12.38 12.19
N GLY A 421 23.64 13.33 13.05
CA GLY A 421 22.67 13.76 14.07
C GLY A 421 21.35 14.25 13.46
N GLY A 422 20.23 13.70 13.95
CA GLY A 422 18.88 14.11 13.56
C GLY A 422 18.33 13.52 12.26
N VAL A 423 19.04 12.53 11.65
CA VAL A 423 18.61 11.91 10.38
C VAL A 423 18.26 10.42 10.62
N GLN A 424 17.20 9.94 9.96
CA GLN A 424 16.84 8.53 9.87
C GLN A 424 17.10 8.05 8.45
N LEU A 425 17.76 6.87 8.34
CA LEU A 425 18.19 6.33 7.05
C LEU A 425 17.76 4.88 6.82
N THR A 426 17.21 4.22 7.84
CA THR A 426 16.73 2.83 7.75
C THR A 426 15.21 2.79 7.71
N TRP A 427 14.61 1.61 7.54
CA TRP A 427 13.17 1.44 7.55
C TRP A 427 12.50 1.84 8.89
N MET A 428 13.29 1.92 9.98
CA MET A 428 12.83 2.43 11.27
C MET A 428 13.00 3.96 11.34
N ASP A 429 12.25 4.69 10.54
CA ASP A 429 12.47 6.10 10.23
C ASP A 429 11.49 7.09 10.88
N ALA A 430 10.72 6.66 11.89
CA ALA A 430 9.80 7.56 12.60
C ALA A 430 10.53 8.74 13.26
N LYS A 431 9.99 9.95 13.01
CA LYS A 431 10.49 11.21 13.56
C LYS A 431 9.34 12.15 13.88
N VAL A 432 9.39 12.79 15.04
CA VAL A 432 8.40 13.78 15.48
C VAL A 432 9.13 15.09 15.81
N GLY A 433 8.99 16.09 14.97
CA GLY A 433 9.80 17.30 15.06
C GLY A 433 11.30 16.96 14.98
N ASP A 434 12.09 17.32 16.01
CA ASP A 434 13.50 16.97 16.10
C ASP A 434 13.78 15.64 16.80
N TRP A 435 12.77 14.97 17.34
CA TRP A 435 12.91 13.69 18.01
C TRP A 435 12.96 12.54 17.02
N VAL A 436 14.13 11.92 16.90
CA VAL A 436 14.33 10.64 16.23
C VAL A 436 13.90 9.53 17.18
N VAL A 437 12.79 8.85 16.85
CA VAL A 437 12.16 7.87 17.76
C VAL A 437 13.06 6.64 17.96
N THR A 438 13.67 6.16 16.89
CA THR A 438 14.54 4.97 16.89
C THR A 438 15.91 5.35 16.30
N PRO A 439 16.81 5.94 17.10
CA PRO A 439 18.14 6.33 16.62
C PRO A 439 18.96 5.11 16.20
N ARG A 440 19.42 5.09 14.95
CA ARG A 440 20.22 3.98 14.41
C ARG A 440 21.50 4.47 13.70
N MET A 441 22.04 5.60 14.16
CA MET A 441 23.36 6.08 13.71
C MET A 441 24.45 5.12 14.16
N GLY A 442 25.29 4.68 13.23
CA GLY A 442 26.33 3.68 13.47
C GLY A 442 26.39 2.65 12.35
N LYS A 443 26.59 1.40 12.72
CA LYS A 443 26.57 0.25 11.79
C LYS A 443 25.34 -0.62 12.09
N PRO A 444 24.19 -0.40 11.43
CA PRO A 444 23.00 -1.24 11.62
C PRO A 444 23.19 -2.63 11.02
N VAL A 445 22.64 -3.66 11.67
CA VAL A 445 22.89 -5.06 11.35
C VAL A 445 22.36 -5.45 9.97
N GLU A 446 21.12 -5.06 9.64
CA GLU A 446 20.53 -5.36 8.33
C GLU A 446 21.23 -4.60 7.20
N ILE A 447 21.66 -3.38 7.46
CA ILE A 447 22.39 -2.58 6.47
C ILE A 447 23.71 -3.26 6.11
N ASN A 448 24.42 -3.78 7.10
CA ASN A 448 25.67 -4.50 6.88
C ASN A 448 25.47 -5.89 6.26
N ALA A 449 24.34 -6.54 6.51
CA ALA A 449 23.94 -7.75 5.81
C ALA A 449 23.62 -7.48 4.34
N LEU A 450 22.86 -6.43 4.05
CA LEU A 450 22.54 -5.98 2.70
C LEU A 450 23.80 -5.53 1.95
N TRP A 451 24.74 -4.85 2.62
CA TRP A 451 26.02 -4.48 2.04
C TRP A 451 26.85 -5.70 1.64
N TYR A 452 26.96 -6.70 2.53
CA TYR A 452 27.58 -7.98 2.19
C TYR A 452 26.94 -8.65 0.98
N ASN A 453 25.60 -8.71 0.98
CA ASN A 453 24.83 -9.27 -0.10
C ASN A 453 25.08 -8.53 -1.43
N ALA A 454 25.07 -7.19 -1.43
CA ALA A 454 25.33 -6.37 -2.60
C ALA A 454 26.73 -6.64 -3.19
N LEU A 455 27.76 -6.77 -2.36
CA LEU A 455 29.11 -7.11 -2.79
C LEU A 455 29.19 -8.52 -3.42
N MET A 456 28.52 -9.50 -2.81
CA MET A 456 28.46 -10.86 -3.35
C MET A 456 27.69 -10.91 -4.68
N LEU A 457 26.61 -10.14 -4.80
CA LEU A 457 25.84 -10.00 -6.04
C LEU A 457 26.68 -9.34 -7.13
N MET A 458 27.42 -8.27 -6.81
CA MET A 458 28.36 -7.66 -7.76
C MET A 458 29.43 -8.62 -8.23
N ALA A 459 29.98 -9.44 -7.32
CA ALA A 459 30.96 -10.47 -7.70
C ALA A 459 30.34 -11.51 -8.66
N ASN A 460 29.08 -11.90 -8.42
CA ASN A 460 28.35 -12.81 -9.27
C ASN A 460 28.02 -12.18 -10.64
N PHE A 461 27.53 -10.95 -10.68
CA PHE A 461 27.24 -10.22 -11.94
C PHE A 461 28.51 -9.98 -12.75
N ALA A 462 29.62 -9.61 -12.10
CA ALA A 462 30.92 -9.50 -12.78
C ALA A 462 31.32 -10.83 -13.44
N LYS A 463 31.22 -11.95 -12.71
CA LYS A 463 31.51 -13.28 -13.23
C LYS A 463 30.63 -13.63 -14.44
N ILE A 464 29.33 -13.37 -14.36
CA ILE A 464 28.36 -13.64 -15.44
C ILE A 464 28.68 -12.81 -16.68
N LEU A 465 29.16 -11.56 -16.49
CA LEU A 465 29.55 -10.64 -17.57
C LEU A 465 31.03 -10.82 -17.99
N GLU A 466 31.70 -11.85 -17.54
CA GLU A 466 33.13 -12.14 -17.82
C GLU A 466 34.09 -11.00 -17.43
N LYS A 467 33.75 -10.27 -16.34
CA LYS A 467 34.55 -9.18 -15.77
C LYS A 467 35.31 -9.65 -14.53
N ASP A 468 36.36 -8.92 -14.16
CA ASP A 468 37.10 -9.21 -12.90
C ASP A 468 36.23 -8.96 -11.67
N ASN A 469 36.06 -10.00 -10.85
CA ASN A 469 35.26 -9.96 -9.63
C ASN A 469 36.08 -9.90 -8.33
N LYS A 470 37.43 -9.91 -8.42
CA LYS A 470 38.32 -10.03 -7.26
C LYS A 470 38.12 -8.93 -6.23
N LYS A 471 37.93 -7.67 -6.69
CA LYS A 471 37.71 -6.53 -5.79
C LYS A 471 36.48 -6.74 -4.90
N TYR A 472 35.36 -7.21 -5.48
CA TYR A 472 34.11 -7.43 -4.75
C TYR A 472 34.24 -8.60 -3.76
N MET A 473 34.87 -9.69 -4.19
CA MET A 473 35.13 -10.85 -3.32
C MET A 473 36.03 -10.48 -2.14
N THR A 474 37.06 -9.65 -2.34
CA THR A 474 37.96 -9.18 -1.27
C THR A 474 37.17 -8.33 -0.25
N LEU A 475 36.36 -7.40 -0.72
CA LEU A 475 35.49 -6.57 0.13
C LEU A 475 34.48 -7.43 0.90
N ALA A 476 33.77 -8.32 0.21
CA ALA A 476 32.80 -9.22 0.83
C ALA A 476 33.40 -10.10 1.92
N ASN A 477 34.59 -10.69 1.68
CA ASN A 477 35.30 -11.49 2.68
C ASN A 477 35.67 -10.66 3.91
N ARG A 478 36.07 -9.40 3.72
CA ARG A 478 36.39 -8.49 4.82
C ARG A 478 35.15 -8.19 5.66
N VAL A 479 34.02 -7.86 5.00
CA VAL A 479 32.70 -7.64 5.66
C VAL A 479 32.32 -8.90 6.44
N LYS A 480 32.35 -10.08 5.82
CA LYS A 480 31.98 -11.35 6.44
C LYS A 480 32.80 -11.65 7.70
N THR A 481 34.10 -11.42 7.65
CA THR A 481 34.98 -11.61 8.80
C THR A 481 34.59 -10.69 9.96
N ASN A 482 34.33 -9.41 9.67
CA ASN A 482 34.03 -8.42 10.69
C ASN A 482 32.53 -8.41 11.08
N PHE A 483 31.64 -9.02 10.31
CA PHE A 483 30.23 -9.19 10.67
C PHE A 483 30.07 -9.98 11.99
N THR A 484 31.05 -10.75 12.38
CA THR A 484 31.11 -11.45 13.69
C THR A 484 31.04 -10.50 14.89
N LYS A 485 31.35 -9.21 14.73
CA LYS A 485 31.20 -8.17 15.76
C LYS A 485 29.75 -7.99 16.22
N PHE A 486 28.76 -8.28 15.34
CA PHE A 486 27.35 -8.21 15.70
C PHE A 486 26.88 -9.37 16.59
N TRP A 487 27.65 -10.46 16.71
CA TRP A 487 27.18 -11.65 17.41
C TRP A 487 27.24 -11.50 18.93
N ASN A 488 26.09 -11.40 19.59
CA ASN A 488 25.96 -11.50 21.04
C ASN A 488 26.14 -13.00 21.46
N LYS A 489 27.29 -13.35 22.02
CA LYS A 489 27.60 -14.73 22.41
C LYS A 489 26.74 -15.23 23.57
N GLU A 490 26.38 -14.35 24.49
CA GLU A 490 25.56 -14.66 25.67
C GLU A 490 24.11 -14.82 25.34
N GLY A 491 23.56 -13.90 24.51
CA GLY A 491 22.15 -13.90 24.10
C GLY A 491 21.82 -14.82 22.95
N GLY A 492 22.80 -15.21 22.13
CA GLY A 492 22.57 -16.05 20.94
C GLY A 492 21.84 -15.33 19.79
N TYR A 493 21.99 -14.01 19.66
CA TYR A 493 21.36 -13.17 18.64
C TYR A 493 22.33 -12.10 18.15
N LEU A 494 21.91 -11.26 17.17
CA LEU A 494 22.71 -10.13 16.67
C LEU A 494 22.31 -8.82 17.35
N PHE A 495 23.29 -8.04 17.78
CA PHE A 495 23.11 -6.65 18.17
C PHE A 495 22.45 -5.87 17.03
N ASP A 496 21.54 -4.95 17.36
CA ASP A 496 20.81 -4.17 16.36
C ASP A 496 21.71 -3.14 15.67
N VAL A 497 22.50 -2.39 16.42
CA VAL A 497 23.47 -1.43 15.90
C VAL A 497 24.77 -1.50 16.71
N ILE A 498 25.90 -1.51 16.04
CA ILE A 498 27.22 -1.36 16.68
C ILE A 498 27.86 -0.03 16.28
N ASP A 499 28.89 0.37 17.02
CA ASP A 499 29.60 1.64 16.82
C ASP A 499 28.67 2.87 16.84
N THR A 500 27.65 2.84 17.71
CA THR A 500 26.79 4.01 17.94
C THR A 500 27.49 5.02 18.87
N PRO A 501 27.05 6.28 18.89
CA PRO A 501 27.55 7.27 19.86
C PRO A 501 27.42 6.84 21.33
N ASN A 502 26.47 5.94 21.64
CA ASN A 502 26.17 5.45 22.98
C ASN A 502 26.67 4.01 23.25
N GLY A 503 27.49 3.45 22.35
CA GLY A 503 27.99 2.08 22.43
C GLY A 503 27.24 1.11 21.53
N VAL A 504 26.87 -0.06 22.04
CA VAL A 504 26.19 -1.12 21.28
C VAL A 504 24.70 -1.14 21.62
N ASP A 505 23.83 -1.12 20.62
CA ASP A 505 22.41 -1.37 20.80
C ASP A 505 22.14 -2.88 20.84
N THR A 506 21.75 -3.36 22.01
CA THR A 506 21.52 -4.78 22.29
C THR A 506 20.06 -5.19 22.13
N SER A 507 19.18 -4.29 21.68
CA SER A 507 17.74 -4.54 21.58
C SER A 507 17.42 -5.71 20.65
N ILE A 508 16.47 -6.55 21.07
CA ILE A 508 15.95 -7.64 20.25
C ILE A 508 14.94 -7.06 19.26
N ARG A 509 15.38 -6.89 18.03
CA ARG A 509 14.61 -6.37 16.90
C ARG A 509 14.59 -7.35 15.72
N PRO A 510 13.62 -7.23 14.78
CA PRO A 510 13.49 -8.13 13.65
C PRO A 510 14.60 -7.98 12.59
N ASN A 511 15.38 -6.90 12.63
CA ASN A 511 16.40 -6.55 11.64
C ASN A 511 17.41 -7.68 11.39
N GLN A 512 17.74 -8.45 12.41
CA GLN A 512 18.64 -9.62 12.32
C GLN A 512 18.10 -10.72 11.39
N LEU A 513 16.76 -10.82 11.18
CA LEU A 513 16.18 -11.80 10.26
C LEU A 513 16.54 -11.50 8.80
N ILE A 514 16.72 -10.22 8.45
CA ILE A 514 17.17 -9.83 7.11
C ILE A 514 18.54 -10.46 6.83
N ALA A 515 19.47 -10.43 7.80
CA ALA A 515 20.77 -11.09 7.64
C ALA A 515 20.66 -12.61 7.41
N ALA A 516 19.62 -13.26 7.94
CA ALA A 516 19.37 -14.70 7.76
C ALA A 516 18.61 -15.05 6.47
N SER A 517 17.83 -14.12 5.90
CA SER A 517 16.94 -14.36 4.75
C SER A 517 17.54 -14.04 3.39
N LEU A 518 18.48 -13.09 3.30
CA LEU A 518 19.08 -12.61 2.04
C LEU A 518 19.68 -13.73 1.18
N SER A 519 19.78 -13.49 -0.13
CA SER A 519 20.40 -14.39 -1.12
C SER A 519 21.81 -14.84 -0.70
N TYR A 520 22.61 -13.89 -0.21
CA TYR A 520 23.90 -14.17 0.41
C TYR A 520 23.89 -13.72 1.88
N SER A 521 23.90 -14.69 2.78
CA SER A 521 23.96 -14.43 4.23
C SER A 521 25.40 -14.47 4.74
N PRO A 522 25.84 -13.51 5.58
CA PRO A 522 27.15 -13.57 6.22
C PRO A 522 27.22 -14.58 7.38
N LEU A 523 26.08 -15.16 7.76
CA LEU A 523 25.89 -16.00 8.95
C LEU A 523 26.15 -17.49 8.70
N ARG A 524 26.60 -18.21 9.72
CA ARG A 524 26.63 -19.68 9.74
C ARG A 524 25.23 -20.24 10.01
N LYS A 525 24.97 -21.50 9.64
CA LYS A 525 23.68 -22.17 9.81
C LYS A 525 23.18 -22.16 11.26
N GLU A 526 24.10 -22.39 12.22
CA GLU A 526 23.77 -22.40 13.65
C GLU A 526 23.31 -21.01 14.12
N GLN A 527 23.94 -19.95 13.61
CA GLN A 527 23.54 -18.58 13.91
C GLN A 527 22.18 -18.23 13.28
N GLN A 528 21.93 -18.64 12.03
CA GLN A 528 20.63 -18.45 11.38
C GLN A 528 19.52 -19.14 12.18
N LYS A 529 19.76 -20.37 12.67
CA LYS A 529 18.80 -21.10 13.50
C LYS A 529 18.52 -20.36 14.81
N ALA A 530 19.56 -19.93 15.52
CA ALA A 530 19.40 -19.20 16.78
C ALA A 530 18.58 -17.91 16.60
N ILE A 531 18.83 -17.15 15.52
CA ILE A 531 18.08 -15.92 15.18
C ILE A 531 16.60 -16.24 14.95
N VAL A 532 16.28 -17.29 14.21
CA VAL A 532 14.88 -17.71 13.98
C VAL A 532 14.21 -18.09 15.31
N GLU A 533 14.91 -18.82 16.19
CA GLU A 533 14.37 -19.21 17.51
C GLU A 533 14.12 -17.99 18.42
N ILE A 534 15.01 -16.99 18.41
CA ILE A 534 14.83 -15.72 19.13
C ILE A 534 13.62 -14.94 18.56
N ALA A 535 13.50 -14.86 17.24
CA ALA A 535 12.37 -14.19 16.60
C ALA A 535 11.04 -14.87 16.94
N VAL A 536 10.97 -16.20 16.94
CA VAL A 536 9.78 -16.95 17.35
C VAL A 536 9.42 -16.67 18.80
N ARG A 537 10.41 -16.59 19.68
CA ARG A 537 10.18 -16.41 21.11
C ARG A 537 9.70 -15.01 21.49
N TYR A 538 10.21 -13.97 20.84
CA TYR A 538 10.02 -12.59 21.29
C TYR A 538 9.26 -11.69 20.31
N LEU A 539 9.34 -11.98 19.01
CA LEU A 539 8.85 -11.04 17.98
C LEU A 539 7.65 -11.55 17.19
N LEU A 540 7.58 -12.86 16.91
CA LEU A 540 6.55 -13.43 16.07
C LEU A 540 5.16 -13.30 16.71
N THR A 541 4.21 -12.85 15.88
CA THR A 541 2.77 -12.82 16.19
C THR A 541 1.98 -13.48 15.05
N SER A 542 0.67 -13.57 15.18
CA SER A 542 -0.20 -14.03 14.11
C SER A 542 -0.28 -13.07 12.92
N HIS A 543 0.18 -11.82 13.03
CA HIS A 543 0.03 -10.77 12.03
C HIS A 543 1.35 -10.25 11.47
N GLY A 544 2.46 -10.89 11.80
CA GLY A 544 3.80 -10.46 11.43
C GLY A 544 4.75 -10.44 12.62
N LEU A 545 5.74 -9.56 12.61
CA LEU A 545 6.71 -9.46 13.70
C LEU A 545 6.70 -8.08 14.35
N ARG A 546 6.84 -8.10 15.69
CA ARG A 546 7.06 -6.87 16.47
C ARG A 546 8.36 -6.18 16.06
N SER A 547 8.35 -4.87 16.03
CA SER A 547 9.53 -4.04 15.75
C SER A 547 10.50 -3.97 16.92
N LEU A 548 10.05 -4.30 18.14
CA LEU A 548 10.82 -4.39 19.37
C LEU A 548 10.24 -5.50 20.25
N ALA A 549 11.09 -6.27 20.94
CA ALA A 549 10.61 -7.31 21.84
C ALA A 549 9.91 -6.72 23.07
N PRO A 550 8.85 -7.38 23.62
CA PRO A 550 8.14 -6.89 24.81
C PRO A 550 8.99 -6.82 26.08
N THR A 551 10.14 -7.48 26.10
CA THR A 551 11.09 -7.48 27.21
C THR A 551 12.03 -6.27 27.22
N GLU A 552 12.04 -5.50 26.13
CA GLU A 552 12.96 -4.38 25.97
C GLU A 552 12.42 -3.10 26.59
N GLN A 553 13.31 -2.27 27.08
CA GLN A 553 12.97 -0.93 27.56
C GLN A 553 12.44 -0.08 26.40
N GLY A 554 11.34 0.61 26.59
CA GLY A 554 10.71 1.45 25.57
C GLY A 554 9.71 0.70 24.68
N TYR A 555 9.39 -0.57 24.97
CA TYR A 555 8.33 -1.29 24.27
C TYR A 555 6.98 -0.61 24.45
N ILE A 556 6.27 -0.39 23.33
CA ILE A 556 4.92 0.19 23.29
C ILE A 556 4.04 -0.75 22.45
N GLY A 557 3.15 -1.47 23.13
CA GLY A 557 2.28 -2.50 22.51
C GLY A 557 1.03 -1.95 21.82
N HIS A 558 0.74 -0.65 21.93
CA HIS A 558 -0.44 -0.02 21.32
C HIS A 558 -0.04 1.16 20.45
N TYR A 559 -0.53 1.14 19.19
CA TYR A 559 -0.34 2.23 18.23
C TYR A 559 -1.60 3.09 18.16
N GLY A 560 -1.55 4.32 18.68
CA GLY A 560 -2.70 5.21 18.67
C GLY A 560 -2.44 6.54 19.37
N GLY A 561 -3.45 7.39 19.42
CA GLY A 561 -3.38 8.71 20.00
C GLY A 561 -2.91 9.79 19.01
N ASP A 562 -2.40 10.90 19.55
CA ASP A 562 -1.86 12.00 18.75
C ASP A 562 -0.56 11.61 18.02
N VAL A 563 -0.01 12.55 17.23
CA VAL A 563 1.19 12.32 16.42
C VAL A 563 2.37 11.83 17.27
N VAL A 564 2.58 12.40 18.48
CA VAL A 564 3.71 12.04 19.34
C VAL A 564 3.59 10.61 19.85
N HIS A 565 2.42 10.22 20.34
CA HIS A 565 2.17 8.88 20.86
C HIS A 565 2.20 7.83 19.75
N ARG A 566 1.51 8.11 18.65
CA ARG A 566 1.41 7.20 17.51
C ARG A 566 2.76 6.94 16.84
N ASP A 567 3.47 8.00 16.45
CA ASP A 567 4.75 7.88 15.76
C ASP A 567 5.84 7.41 16.73
N GLY A 568 5.70 7.73 18.04
CA GLY A 568 6.54 7.18 19.11
C GLY A 568 6.42 5.67 19.28
N ALA A 569 5.29 5.05 18.93
CA ALA A 569 5.08 3.60 18.96
C ALA A 569 5.50 2.88 17.67
N TYR A 570 5.65 3.60 16.56
CA TYR A 570 5.67 3.05 15.20
C TYR A 570 6.74 1.97 14.98
N HIS A 571 7.92 2.12 15.60
CA HIS A 571 9.01 1.14 15.56
C HIS A 571 9.45 0.69 16.97
N GLN A 572 8.56 0.81 17.96
CA GLN A 572 8.85 0.49 19.36
C GLN A 572 7.93 -0.61 19.94
N GLY A 573 7.53 -1.57 19.11
CA GLY A 573 6.68 -2.68 19.53
C GLY A 573 5.59 -3.03 18.53
N THR A 574 5.15 -2.08 17.73
CA THR A 574 4.17 -2.27 16.63
C THR A 574 4.56 -3.45 15.74
N VAL A 575 3.59 -4.29 15.41
CA VAL A 575 3.76 -5.43 14.50
C VAL A 575 3.72 -4.96 13.05
N TRP A 576 4.65 -5.44 12.26
CA TRP A 576 4.77 -5.16 10.82
C TRP A 576 4.52 -6.41 9.99
N GLY A 577 3.52 -6.33 9.08
CA GLY A 577 3.10 -7.47 8.27
C GLY A 577 4.17 -7.97 7.32
N TRP A 578 4.94 -7.05 6.69
CA TRP A 578 5.96 -7.40 5.70
C TRP A 578 7.10 -8.26 6.24
N LEU A 579 7.42 -8.13 7.54
CA LEU A 579 8.50 -8.88 8.19
C LEU A 579 8.26 -10.40 8.22
N ILE A 580 7.03 -10.85 7.94
CA ILE A 580 6.72 -12.27 7.78
C ILE A 580 7.53 -12.89 6.63
N GLY A 581 7.85 -12.12 5.58
CA GLY A 581 8.63 -12.59 4.45
C GLY A 581 10.05 -13.01 4.82
N PRO A 582 10.88 -12.11 5.37
CA PRO A 582 12.20 -12.47 5.89
C PRO A 582 12.19 -13.59 6.92
N PHE A 583 11.17 -13.62 7.80
CA PHE A 583 11.00 -14.72 8.76
C PHE A 583 10.80 -16.06 8.08
N ILE A 584 9.87 -16.15 7.13
CA ILE A 584 9.57 -17.41 6.42
C ILE A 584 10.75 -17.87 5.58
N SER A 585 11.44 -16.98 4.86
CA SER A 585 12.63 -17.35 4.09
C SER A 585 13.75 -17.89 4.99
N ALA A 586 14.00 -17.25 6.15
CA ALA A 586 14.96 -17.75 7.14
C ALA A 586 14.50 -19.10 7.73
N HIS A 587 13.22 -19.25 8.07
CA HIS A 587 12.63 -20.46 8.61
C HIS A 587 12.73 -21.65 7.63
N LEU A 588 12.39 -21.45 6.36
CA LEU A 588 12.55 -22.45 5.30
C LEU A 588 13.98 -22.91 5.14
N ARG A 589 14.93 -21.95 5.16
CA ARG A 589 16.37 -22.25 5.05
C ARG A 589 16.88 -23.12 6.20
N VAL A 590 16.37 -22.88 7.41
CA VAL A 590 16.79 -23.58 8.63
C VAL A 590 16.10 -24.94 8.79
N TYR A 591 14.78 -24.98 8.65
CA TYR A 591 13.97 -26.13 9.02
C TYR A 591 13.54 -26.99 7.84
N GLN A 592 13.58 -26.48 6.61
CA GLN A 592 13.20 -27.18 5.37
C GLN A 592 11.81 -27.82 5.47
N ASN A 593 10.86 -27.11 6.10
CA ASN A 593 9.48 -27.58 6.33
C ASN A 593 8.47 -26.62 5.70
N PRO A 594 8.15 -26.78 4.39
CA PRO A 594 7.21 -25.91 3.69
C PRO A 594 5.80 -25.88 4.29
N PRO A 595 5.17 -27.00 4.70
CA PRO A 595 3.84 -26.97 5.32
C PRO A 595 3.80 -26.13 6.60
N LEU A 596 4.82 -26.23 7.46
CA LEU A 596 4.91 -25.41 8.66
C LEU A 596 5.11 -23.94 8.30
N ALA A 597 5.99 -23.63 7.36
CA ALA A 597 6.21 -22.25 6.90
C ALA A 597 4.92 -21.62 6.37
N LYS A 598 4.14 -22.36 5.57
CA LYS A 598 2.85 -21.94 5.04
C LYS A 598 1.82 -21.64 6.14
N SER A 599 1.83 -22.40 7.23
CA SER A 599 0.88 -22.21 8.33
C SER A 599 1.01 -20.85 9.02
N PHE A 600 2.20 -20.22 9.02
CA PHE A 600 2.40 -18.87 9.57
C PHE A 600 1.73 -17.77 8.74
N LEU A 601 1.43 -18.01 7.46
CA LEU A 601 0.75 -17.04 6.60
C LEU A 601 -0.76 -17.00 6.81
N LEU A 602 -1.38 -18.09 7.25
CA LEU A 602 -2.83 -18.24 7.29
C LEU A 602 -3.54 -17.14 8.12
N PRO A 603 -3.09 -16.79 9.34
CA PRO A 603 -3.74 -15.73 10.12
C PRO A 603 -3.65 -14.36 9.44
N LEU A 604 -2.52 -14.06 8.80
CA LEU A 604 -2.32 -12.80 8.10
C LEU A 604 -3.18 -12.72 6.82
N ILE A 605 -3.34 -13.84 6.11
CA ILE A 605 -4.24 -13.92 4.95
C ILE A 605 -5.70 -13.68 5.33
N ASN A 606 -6.13 -14.07 6.53
CA ASN A 606 -7.48 -13.81 7.02
C ASN A 606 -7.77 -12.30 7.15
N GLN A 607 -6.73 -11.45 7.24
CA GLN A 607 -6.89 -9.98 7.23
C GLN A 607 -7.48 -9.42 5.94
N LEU A 608 -7.46 -10.17 4.84
CA LEU A 608 -8.13 -9.79 3.58
C LEU A 608 -9.63 -9.51 3.76
N SER A 609 -10.25 -10.04 4.81
CA SER A 609 -11.68 -9.83 5.14
C SER A 609 -11.89 -8.99 6.40
N ASP A 610 -10.84 -8.36 6.95
CA ASP A 610 -10.99 -7.69 8.25
C ASP A 610 -10.94 -6.14 8.16
N PHE A 611 -9.83 -5.55 7.78
CA PHE A 611 -9.59 -4.11 7.84
C PHE A 611 -9.71 -3.45 6.46
N GLY A 612 -8.69 -3.60 5.60
CA GLY A 612 -8.72 -3.23 4.20
C GLY A 612 -9.18 -4.41 3.36
N LEU A 613 -10.45 -4.39 2.93
CA LEU A 613 -11.06 -5.53 2.24
C LEU A 613 -10.35 -5.86 0.93
N GLY A 614 -9.93 -7.12 0.82
CA GLY A 614 -9.18 -7.60 -0.34
C GLY A 614 -7.70 -7.25 -0.33
N SER A 615 -7.19 -6.58 0.71
CA SER A 615 -5.79 -6.22 0.88
C SER A 615 -5.31 -6.50 2.31
N ILE A 616 -4.06 -6.20 2.63
CA ILE A 616 -3.47 -6.36 3.96
C ILE A 616 -2.90 -5.03 4.41
N GLY A 617 -3.23 -4.67 5.65
CA GLY A 617 -2.79 -3.41 6.25
C GLY A 617 -1.28 -3.35 6.50
N GLU A 618 -0.86 -2.17 6.91
CA GLU A 618 0.54 -1.83 7.14
C GLU A 618 1.07 -2.46 8.42
N ILE A 619 0.41 -2.16 9.54
CA ILE A 619 0.84 -2.45 10.90
C ILE A 619 -0.33 -2.94 11.76
N PHE A 620 0.03 -3.53 12.91
CA PHE A 620 -0.92 -3.97 13.92
C PHE A 620 -0.40 -3.59 15.30
N ASP A 621 -1.29 -3.49 16.30
CA ASP A 621 -0.85 -3.32 17.67
C ASP A 621 0.14 -4.45 18.07
N GLY A 622 1.12 -4.13 18.90
CA GLY A 622 2.12 -5.10 19.39
C GLY A 622 1.55 -6.13 20.34
N ASP A 623 0.44 -5.78 21.02
CA ASP A 623 -0.26 -6.64 21.96
C ASP A 623 -1.59 -7.14 21.40
N ALA A 624 -2.05 -8.30 21.90
CA ALA A 624 -3.34 -8.86 21.53
C ALA A 624 -4.49 -7.89 21.87
N PRO A 625 -5.50 -7.76 21.02
CA PRO A 625 -5.86 -8.66 19.89
C PRO A 625 -5.14 -8.35 18.56
N TYR A 626 -4.05 -7.60 18.53
CA TYR A 626 -3.30 -7.21 17.32
C TYR A 626 -4.16 -6.40 16.36
N THR A 627 -4.83 -5.39 16.87
CA THR A 627 -5.73 -4.54 16.08
C THR A 627 -5.00 -3.91 14.90
N PRO A 628 -5.52 -4.02 13.66
CA PRO A 628 -4.91 -3.41 12.49
C PRO A 628 -4.89 -1.88 12.59
N ARG A 629 -3.80 -1.28 12.14
CA ARG A 629 -3.52 0.14 12.19
C ARG A 629 -2.87 0.60 10.87
N GLY A 630 -2.56 1.89 10.79
CA GLY A 630 -1.87 2.45 9.64
C GLY A 630 -2.70 2.45 8.35
N CYS A 631 -2.05 2.25 7.22
CA CYS A 631 -2.68 2.11 5.90
C CYS A 631 -3.51 0.83 5.82
N ILE A 632 -4.66 0.92 5.14
CA ILE A 632 -5.54 -0.24 4.94
C ILE A 632 -4.99 -1.25 3.92
N ALA A 633 -4.13 -0.79 3.04
CA ALA A 633 -3.52 -1.58 1.97
C ALA A 633 -2.05 -1.20 1.84
N GLN A 634 -1.15 -2.14 2.12
CA GLN A 634 0.30 -1.90 2.12
C GLN A 634 1.02 -2.81 1.14
N ALA A 635 1.80 -2.18 0.24
CA ALA A 635 2.48 -2.87 -0.85
C ALA A 635 3.41 -4.00 -0.36
N TRP A 636 4.31 -3.71 0.57
CA TRP A 636 5.25 -4.73 1.06
C TRP A 636 4.60 -5.83 1.88
N SER A 637 3.44 -5.58 2.54
CA SER A 637 2.70 -6.65 3.23
C SER A 637 2.17 -7.69 2.23
N ILE A 638 1.52 -7.24 1.15
CA ILE A 638 1.05 -8.11 0.06
C ILE A 638 2.23 -8.74 -0.68
N ALA A 639 3.26 -7.94 -0.97
CA ALA A 639 4.43 -8.39 -1.71
C ALA A 639 5.16 -9.54 -1.02
N GLU A 640 5.45 -9.40 0.26
CA GLU A 640 6.21 -10.40 1.00
C GLU A 640 5.42 -11.70 1.19
N ILE A 641 4.10 -11.62 1.33
CA ILE A 641 3.25 -12.82 1.34
C ILE A 641 3.32 -13.53 -0.02
N ASN A 642 3.15 -12.81 -1.14
CA ASN A 642 3.20 -13.40 -2.48
C ASN A 642 4.58 -14.00 -2.77
N ARG A 643 5.65 -13.29 -2.40
CA ARG A 643 7.02 -13.76 -2.60
C ARG A 643 7.30 -15.08 -1.87
N VAL A 644 6.95 -15.15 -0.58
CA VAL A 644 7.20 -16.37 0.19
C VAL A 644 6.18 -17.46 -0.12
N TRP A 645 5.00 -17.14 -0.62
CA TRP A 645 4.07 -18.13 -1.14
C TRP A 645 4.67 -18.85 -2.36
N ASP A 646 5.25 -18.11 -3.31
CA ASP A 646 5.97 -18.69 -4.46
C ASP A 646 7.22 -19.48 -4.00
N GLU A 647 7.97 -18.97 -3.01
CA GLU A 647 9.12 -19.67 -2.41
C GLU A 647 8.73 -21.01 -1.75
N ILE A 648 7.62 -21.03 -1.01
CA ILE A 648 7.07 -22.26 -0.40
C ILE A 648 6.64 -23.24 -1.47
N ALA A 649 5.90 -22.80 -2.50
CA ALA A 649 5.46 -23.66 -3.58
C ALA A 649 6.64 -24.30 -4.34
N GLN A 650 7.71 -23.54 -4.58
CA GLN A 650 8.95 -24.06 -5.16
C GLN A 650 9.66 -25.07 -4.24
N ALA A 651 9.62 -24.89 -2.93
CA ALA A 651 10.18 -25.83 -1.96
C ALA A 651 9.36 -27.13 -1.87
N GLU A 652 8.04 -27.04 -1.96
CA GLU A 652 7.14 -28.20 -2.02
C GLU A 652 7.38 -29.09 -3.27
N GLN A 653 7.72 -28.46 -4.41
CA GLN A 653 8.03 -29.21 -5.65
C GLN A 653 9.38 -29.93 -5.63
N LYS A 654 10.31 -29.51 -4.77
CA LYS A 654 11.66 -30.10 -4.67
C LYS A 654 11.74 -31.28 -3.69
N ASN A 655 10.76 -31.39 -2.80
CA ASN A 655 10.61 -32.49 -1.83
C ASN A 655 9.70 -33.60 -2.39
#